data_d68dd0ae4392aebb67b1b9584a2abd97
#
_entry.id   d68dd0ae4392aebb67b1b9584a2abd97
#
_cell.length_a   1.000
_cell.length_b   1.000
_cell.length_c   1.000
_cell.angle_alpha   90.00
_cell.angle_beta   90.00
_cell.angle_gamma   90.00
#
_symmetry.space_group_name_H-M   'P 1'
#
loop_
_entity.id
_entity.type
_entity.pdbx_description
1 polymer ?
#
loop_
_entity_poly.entity_id
_entity_poly.type
_entity_poly.pdbx_seq_one_letter_code
_entity_poly.pdbx_strand_id
1 'polypeptide(L)'
;MTVNRCWRRALAALTIASGIAGVLVDGAAAHVAPRRAASADTLVFDGRGHGHGIGMSQWGAYGYAADHGWTAAQILDHYYGGTVAATAPAGTVAVRLMRLDDQQTAVVSDGRQLVVEGVTGGPWGAVVARETSPGAYTVWARPEPACPTAADTLAAGWTQVATGLAAVTVRPAADTSASTSIADLAAVCEPSGVVRSYRGSIRAVNGTQGENRTVNLVPLEQYLRPIVAAEMSPSWAAKGAAALQAQAVAARTYGLAEKRYSYAATCDLVCQAYPGVATRQGIGGVVRRNEFASTDAAVTATAGVVRRVGSVTGPLAYTMFSSSSGGWTAASTLPFPAVPDEGDDVAANPVHTWTATVATAAITQAWPAIGTYTGLTVNRRSGEGEWGGRVLSITVSGTAGSVTLTGDTFRRAVGMKSNWFSLRNVAPVPAPAPAPGCGARVPPAVTATAPSSAASRFAPVAPQRLVDTRSGTGTAAAALDGGCTLVVRPPVAAGSTAVSVNLVAVDSTAAGYLTVYPCGVARPLTSVVQARLGQVVSGSAIVPLGADGTFCLFSSVSTHVVVDLFGAFAPGVGSRFEPIASTRRYDSRPGGTVLAAGSVVRVGTRGSGGAPSDSTAASFTVHALEARSDGFVTVWPCDTPMPVVSSVNVTAGASVTNSVDVAVGPTGEVCFFLSRPMHLAVDLAGWYGPSASTEFRAVTPFRLADTRSGSGWVGSFARNAGRRIDVAGVGALPASGVRAVVAQFTAVDAPTGGFLTVHPCLGRAPQLSMLRYPTAANMAAMVNSVLSADGDWCVVTNTSTHLVVDVTGWFG
;
A
#
# COMPACT_ATOMS: atom_id res chain seq x y z
N MET A 1 20.58 -38.64 -29.28
CA MET A 1 20.60 -39.93 -28.56
C MET A 1 19.99 -39.69 -27.22
N THR A 2 18.65 -39.83 -27.11
CA THR A 2 17.95 -41.08 -26.72
C THR A 2 18.49 -41.62 -25.39
N VAL A 3 17.76 -41.86 -24.30
CA VAL A 3 16.41 -42.38 -24.09
C VAL A 3 16.12 -42.27 -22.57
N ASN A 4 14.99 -41.74 -22.11
CA ASN A 4 13.77 -42.42 -21.66
C ASN A 4 13.82 -43.16 -20.28
N ARG A 5 12.91 -42.74 -19.43
CA ARG A 5 11.62 -43.36 -19.01
C ARG A 5 11.65 -44.26 -17.75
N CYS A 6 10.79 -43.84 -16.80
CA CYS A 6 9.65 -44.55 -16.19
C CYS A 6 9.89 -45.84 -15.40
N TRP A 7 9.22 -45.94 -14.25
CA TRP A 7 8.14 -46.88 -13.88
C TRP A 7 7.86 -46.70 -12.37
N ARG A 8 6.75 -46.38 -11.90
CA ARG A 8 5.38 -46.85 -11.64
C ARG A 8 5.21 -48.19 -10.93
N ARG A 9 4.37 -48.15 -9.87
CA ARG A 9 3.45 -49.19 -9.30
C ARG A 9 4.06 -50.19 -8.36
N ALA A 10 3.39 -50.77 -7.39
CA ALA A 10 1.99 -50.74 -6.90
C ALA A 10 1.86 -51.68 -5.68
N LEU A 11 0.80 -51.44 -4.91
CA LEU A 11 -0.17 -52.36 -4.28
C LEU A 11 0.27 -53.40 -3.24
N ALA A 12 -0.22 -53.31 -2.05
CA ALA A 12 -1.29 -54.06 -1.38
C ALA A 12 -0.95 -55.42 -0.78
N ALA A 13 -1.28 -55.64 0.43
CA ALA A 13 -2.28 -56.63 0.88
C ALA A 13 -2.43 -56.75 2.38
N LEU A 14 -3.63 -56.71 2.78
CA LEU A 14 -4.34 -57.20 3.92
C LEU A 14 -3.82 -58.51 4.54
N THR A 15 -3.84 -58.59 5.87
CA THR A 15 -4.34 -59.80 6.54
C THR A 15 -4.94 -59.49 7.92
N ILE A 16 -6.10 -60.04 8.14
CA ILE A 16 -6.95 -60.07 9.32
C ILE A 16 -6.49 -61.24 10.21
N ALA A 17 -6.50 -61.05 11.51
CA ALA A 17 -6.75 -62.17 12.44
C ALA A 17 -7.33 -61.67 13.76
N SER A 18 -8.42 -62.28 14.07
CA SER A 18 -9.33 -62.14 15.20
C SER A 18 -8.76 -62.68 16.49
N GLY A 19 -9.26 -62.17 17.64
CA GLY A 19 -9.50 -63.06 18.71
C GLY A 19 -9.40 -62.56 20.15
N ILE A 20 -10.56 -62.44 20.74
CA ILE A 20 -10.91 -62.84 22.12
C ILE A 20 -10.89 -61.78 23.23
N ALA A 21 -12.05 -61.73 23.84
CA ALA A 21 -12.46 -60.85 24.92
C ALA A 21 -11.79 -61.10 26.26
N GLY A 22 -11.69 -60.09 27.04
CA GLY A 22 -11.42 -60.09 28.47
C GLY A 22 -12.01 -58.85 29.11
N VAL A 23 -13.17 -58.99 29.75
CA VAL A 23 -13.81 -57.95 30.56
C VAL A 23 -13.06 -57.79 31.86
N LEU A 24 -12.56 -56.64 32.17
CA LEU A 24 -12.32 -56.16 33.53
C LEU A 24 -12.73 -54.70 33.62
N VAL A 25 -13.73 -54.46 34.46
CA VAL A 25 -14.20 -53.13 34.88
C VAL A 25 -13.20 -52.60 35.90
N ASP A 26 -12.66 -51.44 35.66
CA ASP A 26 -12.33 -50.49 36.74
C ASP A 26 -12.06 -49.07 36.24
N GLY A 27 -12.65 -48.10 36.93
CA GLY A 27 -12.15 -46.74 37.17
C GLY A 27 -12.11 -45.80 35.98
N ALA A 28 -13.20 -45.19 35.61
CA ALA A 28 -13.24 -44.03 34.74
C ALA A 28 -12.59 -42.80 35.42
N ALA A 29 -11.29 -42.60 35.21
CA ALA A 29 -10.68 -41.28 35.32
C ALA A 29 -10.86 -40.60 33.97
N ALA A 30 -11.78 -39.64 33.91
CA ALA A 30 -11.96 -38.81 32.75
C ALA A 30 -10.69 -37.98 32.52
N HIS A 31 -9.83 -38.42 31.61
CA HIS A 31 -8.82 -37.55 31.04
C HIS A 31 -9.53 -36.46 30.22
N VAL A 32 -9.70 -35.30 30.87
CA VAL A 32 -10.02 -34.05 30.17
C VAL A 32 -8.81 -33.77 29.25
N ALA A 33 -9.00 -34.06 27.98
CA ALA A 33 -8.05 -33.59 26.95
C ALA A 33 -7.90 -32.06 27.10
N PRO A 34 -6.65 -31.53 27.09
CA PRO A 34 -6.48 -30.11 27.20
C PRO A 34 -7.22 -29.46 26.04
N ARG A 35 -8.23 -28.61 26.34
CA ARG A 35 -8.87 -27.73 25.36
C ARG A 35 -7.75 -26.94 24.70
N ARG A 36 -7.53 -27.15 23.40
CA ARG A 36 -6.70 -26.30 22.58
C ARG A 36 -7.21 -24.88 22.79
N ALA A 37 -6.36 -24.02 23.36
CA ALA A 37 -6.64 -22.59 23.41
C ALA A 37 -6.87 -22.09 21.98
N ALA A 38 -7.99 -21.39 21.76
CA ALA A 38 -8.25 -20.70 20.50
C ALA A 38 -7.07 -19.74 20.23
N SER A 39 -6.49 -19.80 19.03
CA SER A 39 -5.40 -18.89 18.65
C SER A 39 -5.93 -17.44 18.68
N ALA A 40 -5.18 -16.55 19.31
CA ALA A 40 -5.47 -15.12 19.21
C ALA A 40 -5.44 -14.70 17.73
N ASP A 41 -6.42 -13.90 17.28
CA ASP A 41 -6.52 -13.43 15.89
C ASP A 41 -5.33 -12.54 15.46
N THR A 42 -4.55 -12.06 16.44
CA THR A 42 -3.35 -11.25 16.23
C THR A 42 -2.24 -11.70 17.16
N LEU A 43 -1.03 -11.64 16.65
CA LEU A 43 0.22 -11.86 17.37
C LEU A 43 0.90 -10.51 17.59
N VAL A 44 1.40 -10.28 18.78
CA VAL A 44 2.20 -9.08 19.08
C VAL A 44 3.66 -9.49 19.18
N PHE A 45 4.49 -8.82 18.42
CA PHE A 45 5.93 -9.02 18.41
C PHE A 45 6.62 -7.79 18.97
N ASP A 46 7.53 -7.98 19.90
CA ASP A 46 8.54 -6.99 20.25
C ASP A 46 9.78 -7.26 19.42
N GLY A 47 10.39 -6.22 18.89
CA GLY A 47 11.54 -6.38 18.02
C GLY A 47 12.57 -5.27 18.16
N ARG A 48 13.74 -5.51 17.58
CA ARG A 48 14.89 -4.62 17.58
C ARG A 48 15.45 -4.44 16.18
N GLY A 49 15.86 -3.23 15.85
CA GLY A 49 16.52 -2.89 14.61
C GLY A 49 15.60 -2.86 13.38
N HIS A 50 16.16 -2.42 12.25
CA HIS A 50 15.46 -2.34 10.97
C HIS A 50 16.40 -2.75 9.83
N GLY A 51 16.03 -3.77 9.08
CA GLY A 51 16.80 -4.35 8.00
C GLY A 51 17.39 -5.72 8.35
N HIS A 52 18.39 -6.15 7.58
CA HIS A 52 19.04 -7.46 7.77
C HIS A 52 20.07 -7.47 8.91
N GLY A 53 20.55 -6.29 9.34
CA GLY A 53 21.51 -6.12 10.44
C GLY A 53 22.96 -6.52 10.13
N ILE A 54 23.26 -6.97 8.91
CA ILE A 54 24.63 -7.39 8.53
C ILE A 54 25.47 -6.14 8.24
N GLY A 55 26.68 -6.08 8.78
CA GLY A 55 27.62 -4.98 8.58
C GLY A 55 27.17 -3.72 9.31
N MET A 56 27.35 -2.54 8.70
CA MET A 56 27.17 -1.26 9.37
C MET A 56 25.71 -0.93 9.60
N SER A 57 25.37 -0.57 10.86
CA SER A 57 24.14 0.13 11.20
C SER A 57 24.27 1.60 10.86
N GLN A 58 23.30 2.15 10.11
CA GLN A 58 23.30 3.58 9.78
C GLN A 58 23.06 4.43 11.03
N TRP A 59 22.10 4.04 11.88
CA TRP A 59 21.85 4.70 13.16
C TRP A 59 23.00 4.47 14.15
N GLY A 60 23.58 3.26 14.17
CA GLY A 60 24.76 3.00 15.00
C GLY A 60 25.96 3.86 14.62
N ALA A 61 26.26 3.95 13.32
CA ALA A 61 27.30 4.84 12.81
C ALA A 61 27.04 6.30 13.21
N TYR A 62 25.77 6.76 13.15
CA TYR A 62 25.42 8.11 13.58
C TYR A 62 25.64 8.29 15.08
N GLY A 63 25.19 7.36 15.94
CA GLY A 63 25.38 7.46 17.39
C GLY A 63 26.86 7.44 17.76
N TYR A 64 27.68 6.55 17.18
CA TYR A 64 29.13 6.56 17.40
C TYR A 64 29.80 7.87 16.98
N ALA A 65 29.36 8.47 15.86
CA ALA A 65 29.88 9.75 15.44
C ALA A 65 29.39 10.91 16.33
N ALA A 66 28.10 10.96 16.64
CA ALA A 66 27.45 12.10 17.29
C ALA A 66 27.65 12.12 18.82
N ASP A 67 27.55 10.95 19.48
CA ASP A 67 27.55 10.84 20.94
C ASP A 67 28.90 10.34 21.49
N HIS A 68 29.65 9.56 20.70
CA HIS A 68 30.95 9.00 21.10
C HIS A 68 32.16 9.66 20.41
N GLY A 69 31.92 10.54 19.42
CA GLY A 69 32.98 11.29 18.74
C GLY A 69 33.90 10.43 17.84
N TRP A 70 33.44 9.24 17.40
CA TRP A 70 34.22 8.35 16.56
C TRP A 70 34.47 8.92 15.18
N THR A 71 35.66 8.68 14.66
CA THR A 71 36.00 8.94 13.27
C THR A 71 35.37 7.91 12.31
N ALA A 72 35.31 8.25 11.04
CA ALA A 72 34.82 7.31 10.02
C ALA A 72 35.67 6.02 9.97
N ALA A 73 36.96 6.10 10.21
CA ALA A 73 37.86 4.94 10.27
C ALA A 73 37.48 4.01 11.43
N GLN A 74 37.27 4.55 12.64
CA GLN A 74 36.88 3.75 13.80
C GLN A 74 35.51 3.08 13.58
N ILE A 75 34.53 3.80 13.00
CA ILE A 75 33.22 3.25 12.64
C ILE A 75 33.37 2.07 11.67
N LEU A 76 34.13 2.27 10.59
CA LEU A 76 34.36 1.23 9.58
C LEU A 76 35.13 0.01 10.16
N ASP A 77 36.11 0.23 11.02
CA ASP A 77 36.88 -0.83 11.66
C ASP A 77 36.01 -1.64 12.61
N HIS A 78 35.08 -0.98 13.31
CA HIS A 78 34.12 -1.64 14.19
C HIS A 78 33.19 -2.60 13.41
N TYR A 79 32.52 -2.11 12.37
CA TYR A 79 31.53 -2.89 11.64
C TYR A 79 32.11 -3.87 10.62
N TYR A 80 33.28 -3.59 10.09
CA TYR A 80 33.94 -4.37 9.05
C TYR A 80 35.31 -4.90 9.50
N GLY A 81 35.38 -5.37 10.75
CA GLY A 81 36.57 -6.03 11.31
C GLY A 81 37.06 -7.15 10.38
N GLY A 82 38.38 -7.32 10.28
CA GLY A 82 39.02 -8.23 9.33
C GLY A 82 39.17 -7.63 7.92
N THR A 83 38.80 -6.38 7.73
CA THR A 83 39.09 -5.61 6.49
C THR A 83 40.04 -4.44 6.77
N VAL A 84 40.73 -3.97 5.75
CA VAL A 84 41.65 -2.82 5.83
C VAL A 84 41.24 -1.74 4.83
N ALA A 85 41.54 -0.48 5.19
CA ALA A 85 41.38 0.62 4.28
C ALA A 85 42.38 0.51 3.12
N ALA A 86 41.92 0.77 1.91
CA ALA A 86 42.76 0.78 0.69
C ALA A 86 42.21 1.82 -0.27
N THR A 87 42.91 2.07 -1.38
CA THR A 87 42.47 2.97 -2.42
C THR A 87 42.03 2.20 -3.65
N ALA A 88 40.84 2.55 -4.20
CA ALA A 88 40.42 2.12 -5.52
C ALA A 88 40.75 3.19 -6.58
N PRO A 89 41.14 2.78 -7.81
CA PRO A 89 41.30 3.72 -8.89
C PRO A 89 39.98 4.41 -9.26
N ALA A 90 40.06 5.58 -9.82
CA ALA A 90 38.92 6.23 -10.45
C ALA A 90 38.38 5.31 -11.56
N GLY A 91 37.05 5.25 -11.69
CA GLY A 91 36.39 4.38 -12.65
C GLY A 91 34.93 4.75 -12.86
N THR A 92 34.30 4.03 -13.76
CA THR A 92 32.86 4.15 -14.06
C THR A 92 32.11 2.98 -13.46
N VAL A 93 30.98 3.26 -12.85
CA VAL A 93 30.00 2.26 -12.38
C VAL A 93 28.85 2.17 -13.38
N ALA A 94 28.49 0.96 -13.75
CA ALA A 94 27.33 0.69 -14.58
C ALA A 94 26.16 0.29 -13.70
N VAL A 95 25.09 1.10 -13.69
CA VAL A 95 23.92 0.95 -12.81
C VAL A 95 22.69 0.63 -13.66
N ARG A 96 22.10 -0.54 -13.48
CA ARG A 96 20.81 -0.88 -14.09
C ARG A 96 19.69 -0.03 -13.49
N LEU A 97 18.93 0.66 -14.34
CA LEU A 97 17.78 1.46 -13.97
C LEU A 97 16.51 0.60 -14.08
N MET A 98 16.16 -0.12 -13.01
CA MET A 98 15.13 -1.16 -13.00
C MET A 98 13.72 -0.63 -13.29
N ARG A 99 13.47 0.67 -13.07
CA ARG A 99 12.20 1.31 -13.43
C ARG A 99 11.95 1.39 -14.93
N LEU A 100 13.01 1.19 -15.72
CA LEU A 100 13.01 1.25 -17.18
C LEU A 100 13.22 -0.12 -17.82
N ASP A 101 13.12 -1.20 -17.05
CA ASP A 101 13.21 -2.56 -17.57
C ASP A 101 12.14 -2.78 -18.64
N ASP A 102 12.54 -3.32 -19.78
CA ASP A 102 11.71 -3.61 -20.93
C ASP A 102 10.97 -2.39 -21.54
N GLN A 103 11.43 -1.17 -21.20
CA GLN A 103 10.95 0.08 -21.77
C GLN A 103 11.94 0.65 -22.79
N GLN A 104 11.45 1.43 -23.76
CA GLN A 104 12.34 2.22 -24.60
C GLN A 104 13.18 3.19 -23.74
N THR A 105 14.44 3.37 -24.09
CA THR A 105 15.33 4.32 -23.40
C THR A 105 15.15 5.70 -24.00
N ALA A 106 14.43 6.57 -23.31
CA ALA A 106 14.19 7.96 -23.73
C ALA A 106 15.00 8.93 -22.87
N VAL A 107 15.91 9.65 -23.49
CA VAL A 107 16.84 10.57 -22.82
C VAL A 107 16.59 12.00 -23.29
N VAL A 108 16.54 12.94 -22.36
CA VAL A 108 16.33 14.36 -22.61
C VAL A 108 17.40 15.21 -21.94
N SER A 109 17.67 16.40 -22.50
CA SER A 109 18.51 17.43 -21.89
C SER A 109 17.91 18.80 -22.14
N ASP A 110 17.66 19.55 -21.07
CA ASP A 110 17.11 20.91 -21.16
C ASP A 110 18.09 21.86 -21.89
N GLY A 111 19.41 21.64 -21.74
CA GLY A 111 20.45 22.33 -22.42
C GLY A 111 20.63 21.92 -23.88
N ARG A 112 19.83 20.96 -24.39
CA ARG A 112 19.89 20.47 -25.78
C ARG A 112 21.30 19.99 -26.18
N GLN A 113 21.96 19.24 -25.32
CA GLN A 113 23.37 18.86 -25.44
C GLN A 113 23.63 17.37 -25.67
N LEU A 114 22.60 16.60 -26.06
CA LEU A 114 22.75 15.16 -26.19
C LEU A 114 23.45 14.78 -27.49
N VAL A 115 24.41 13.87 -27.39
CA VAL A 115 24.99 13.15 -28.50
C VAL A 115 24.86 11.65 -28.32
N VAL A 116 24.79 10.91 -29.41
CA VAL A 116 24.77 9.43 -29.44
C VAL A 116 26.16 8.98 -29.90
N GLU A 117 26.83 8.12 -29.15
CA GLU A 117 28.14 7.62 -29.48
C GLU A 117 28.10 6.85 -30.81
N GLY A 118 29.05 7.19 -31.71
CA GLY A 118 29.16 6.59 -33.03
C GLY A 118 28.09 7.02 -34.06
N VAL A 119 27.21 7.99 -33.70
CA VAL A 119 26.20 8.53 -34.61
C VAL A 119 26.50 10.00 -34.90
N THR A 120 26.57 10.34 -36.20
CA THR A 120 26.81 11.72 -36.65
C THR A 120 25.56 12.58 -36.46
N GLY A 121 25.78 13.88 -36.22
CA GLY A 121 24.71 14.87 -35.97
C GLY A 121 24.59 15.26 -34.51
N GLY A 122 23.62 16.08 -34.21
CA GLY A 122 23.43 16.66 -32.85
C GLY A 122 24.17 17.96 -32.68
N PRO A 123 24.22 18.54 -31.48
CA PRO A 123 23.58 17.98 -30.27
C PRO A 123 22.05 18.08 -30.32
N TRP A 124 21.35 17.17 -29.60
CA TRP A 124 19.89 17.07 -29.57
C TRP A 124 19.35 17.42 -28.17
N GLY A 125 18.08 17.82 -28.13
CA GLY A 125 17.31 18.01 -26.90
C GLY A 125 16.69 16.71 -26.38
N ALA A 126 16.40 15.76 -27.29
CA ALA A 126 15.86 14.47 -26.92
C ALA A 126 16.33 13.35 -27.88
N VAL A 127 16.56 12.18 -27.31
CA VAL A 127 16.97 10.94 -28.02
C VAL A 127 16.16 9.77 -27.47
N VAL A 128 15.63 8.96 -28.35
CA VAL A 128 14.93 7.70 -28.01
C VAL A 128 15.63 6.53 -28.68
N ALA A 129 16.09 5.58 -27.90
CA ALA A 129 16.55 4.29 -28.37
C ALA A 129 15.44 3.26 -28.13
N ARG A 130 14.89 2.72 -29.19
CA ARG A 130 13.87 1.68 -29.19
C ARG A 130 14.44 0.41 -29.76
N GLU A 131 14.29 -0.66 -29.03
CA GLU A 131 14.59 -1.98 -29.55
C GLU A 131 13.56 -2.38 -30.58
N THR A 132 14.01 -2.76 -31.78
CA THR A 132 13.16 -3.19 -32.91
C THR A 132 13.17 -4.71 -33.09
N SER A 133 14.22 -5.37 -32.63
CA SER A 133 14.33 -6.80 -32.42
C SER A 133 15.42 -7.05 -31.36
N PRO A 134 15.49 -8.20 -30.70
CA PRO A 134 16.46 -8.45 -29.65
C PRO A 134 17.90 -8.09 -30.07
N GLY A 135 18.53 -7.14 -29.36
CA GLY A 135 19.87 -6.63 -29.66
C GLY A 135 20.00 -5.74 -30.90
N ALA A 136 18.90 -5.22 -31.43
CA ALA A 136 18.93 -4.25 -32.52
C ALA A 136 18.10 -3.02 -32.21
N TYR A 137 18.79 -1.88 -32.04
CA TYR A 137 18.17 -0.60 -31.69
C TYR A 137 18.06 0.30 -32.90
N THR A 138 16.91 0.99 -32.99
CA THR A 138 16.73 2.17 -33.85
C THR A 138 16.69 3.40 -32.96
N VAL A 139 17.34 4.47 -33.41
CA VAL A 139 17.50 5.72 -32.66
C VAL A 139 16.79 6.85 -33.38
N TRP A 140 15.93 7.55 -32.64
CA TRP A 140 15.29 8.80 -33.06
C TRP A 140 15.78 9.94 -32.21
N ALA A 141 15.92 11.11 -32.81
CA ALA A 141 16.35 12.32 -32.13
C ALA A 141 15.53 13.54 -32.58
N ARG A 142 15.53 14.57 -31.74
CA ARG A 142 14.93 15.86 -32.04
C ARG A 142 15.68 16.99 -31.34
N PRO A 143 15.64 18.24 -31.90
CA PRO A 143 16.33 19.38 -31.30
C PRO A 143 15.75 19.80 -29.94
N GLU A 144 14.43 19.66 -29.76
CA GLU A 144 13.73 20.11 -28.55
C GLU A 144 13.65 19.00 -27.49
N PRO A 145 13.79 19.32 -26.19
CA PRO A 145 13.56 18.34 -25.13
C PRO A 145 12.09 17.89 -25.14
N ALA A 146 11.85 16.59 -25.27
CA ALA A 146 10.52 16.01 -25.20
C ALA A 146 10.58 14.56 -24.76
N CYS A 147 9.71 14.17 -23.81
CA CYS A 147 9.48 12.77 -23.51
C CYS A 147 8.48 12.18 -24.53
N PRO A 148 8.76 10.99 -25.10
CA PRO A 148 7.80 10.33 -25.98
C PRO A 148 6.55 9.97 -25.20
N THR A 149 5.36 10.08 -25.80
CA THR A 149 4.11 9.56 -25.26
C THR A 149 3.94 8.09 -25.65
N ALA A 150 3.11 7.34 -24.91
CA ALA A 150 2.83 5.94 -25.25
C ALA A 150 2.18 5.78 -26.65
N ALA A 151 1.50 6.82 -27.14
CA ALA A 151 0.88 6.87 -28.46
C ALA A 151 1.82 7.37 -29.56
N ASP A 152 3.04 7.84 -29.22
CA ASP A 152 3.97 8.40 -30.21
C ASP A 152 4.46 7.31 -31.16
N THR A 153 4.04 7.43 -32.40
CA THR A 153 4.62 6.65 -33.50
C THR A 153 6.05 7.08 -33.85
N LEU A 154 6.59 8.08 -33.10
CA LEU A 154 7.86 8.76 -33.38
C LEU A 154 7.95 9.34 -34.80
N ALA A 155 6.79 9.54 -35.47
CA ALA A 155 6.73 10.03 -36.85
C ALA A 155 6.69 11.56 -36.92
N ALA A 156 6.06 12.26 -35.97
CA ALA A 156 5.92 13.72 -35.98
C ALA A 156 6.97 14.38 -35.09
N GLY A 157 7.91 15.12 -35.71
CA GLY A 157 8.93 15.89 -34.99
C GLY A 157 10.12 15.05 -34.47
N TRP A 158 10.21 13.76 -34.80
CA TRP A 158 11.37 12.91 -34.55
C TRP A 158 12.04 12.49 -35.84
N THR A 159 13.36 12.59 -35.87
CA THR A 159 14.18 12.15 -37.01
C THR A 159 14.89 10.86 -36.64
N GLN A 160 14.77 9.82 -37.48
CA GLN A 160 15.57 8.61 -37.32
C GLN A 160 17.02 8.91 -37.69
N VAL A 161 17.94 8.71 -36.76
CA VAL A 161 19.35 9.06 -36.91
C VAL A 161 20.26 7.83 -37.00
N ALA A 162 19.81 6.68 -36.54
CA ALA A 162 20.52 5.41 -36.69
C ALA A 162 19.56 4.22 -36.57
N THR A 163 19.98 3.04 -37.06
CA THR A 163 19.27 1.78 -36.94
C THR A 163 20.26 0.60 -36.91
N GLY A 164 19.81 -0.52 -36.33
CA GLY A 164 20.59 -1.76 -36.28
C GLY A 164 21.75 -1.75 -35.28
N LEU A 165 21.75 -0.84 -34.32
CA LEU A 165 22.81 -0.76 -33.30
C LEU A 165 22.62 -1.84 -32.23
N ALA A 166 23.69 -2.55 -31.86
CA ALA A 166 23.65 -3.56 -30.79
C ALA A 166 23.46 -2.97 -29.38
N ALA A 167 23.84 -1.72 -29.19
CA ALA A 167 23.63 -0.91 -28.02
C ALA A 167 23.67 0.57 -28.37
N VAL A 168 23.05 1.41 -27.55
CA VAL A 168 22.98 2.87 -27.77
C VAL A 168 23.45 3.58 -26.52
N THR A 169 24.53 4.36 -26.62
CA THR A 169 24.98 5.21 -25.52
C THR A 169 24.67 6.68 -25.84
N VAL A 170 23.86 7.31 -24.98
CA VAL A 170 23.48 8.73 -25.06
C VAL A 170 24.17 9.48 -23.93
N ARG A 171 24.85 10.56 -24.25
CA ARG A 171 25.55 11.38 -23.25
C ARG A 171 25.45 12.87 -23.58
N PRO A 172 25.68 13.76 -22.60
CA PRO A 172 25.98 15.15 -22.90
C PRO A 172 27.22 15.31 -23.79
N ALA A 173 27.22 16.31 -24.65
CA ALA A 173 28.35 16.58 -25.56
C ALA A 173 29.62 16.95 -24.80
N ALA A 174 29.50 17.72 -23.71
CA ALA A 174 30.57 18.06 -22.80
C ALA A 174 30.58 17.12 -21.57
N ASP A 175 31.72 17.06 -20.87
CA ASP A 175 31.79 16.42 -19.55
C ASP A 175 31.01 17.24 -18.53
N THR A 176 30.00 16.66 -17.98
CA THR A 176 29.09 17.25 -16.98
C THR A 176 29.28 16.67 -15.59
N SER A 177 30.37 15.90 -15.35
CA SER A 177 30.62 15.23 -14.08
C SER A 177 30.71 16.22 -12.90
N ALA A 178 31.23 17.43 -13.12
CA ALA A 178 31.32 18.50 -12.13
C ALA A 178 30.15 19.51 -12.19
N SER A 179 29.24 19.41 -13.16
CA SER A 179 28.19 20.41 -13.34
C SER A 179 27.21 20.43 -12.14
N THR A 180 26.82 21.62 -11.71
CA THR A 180 25.77 21.88 -10.75
C THR A 180 24.41 22.19 -11.42
N SER A 181 24.44 22.42 -12.75
CA SER A 181 23.23 22.69 -13.54
C SER A 181 22.55 21.39 -13.96
N ILE A 182 21.26 21.25 -13.64
CA ILE A 182 20.43 20.12 -14.10
C ILE A 182 20.25 20.15 -15.62
N ALA A 183 20.25 21.33 -16.22
CA ALA A 183 20.08 21.49 -17.67
C ALA A 183 21.21 20.84 -18.48
N ASP A 184 22.39 20.72 -17.90
CA ASP A 184 23.56 20.10 -18.56
C ASP A 184 23.53 18.57 -18.52
N LEU A 185 22.70 17.97 -17.65
CA LEU A 185 22.68 16.55 -17.43
C LEU A 185 21.80 15.80 -18.42
N ALA A 186 22.10 14.53 -18.63
CA ALA A 186 21.20 13.60 -19.27
C ALA A 186 20.08 13.21 -18.27
N ALA A 187 18.84 13.23 -18.73
CA ALA A 187 17.72 12.81 -17.91
C ALA A 187 16.89 11.76 -18.67
N VAL A 188 16.36 10.75 -17.96
CA VAL A 188 15.51 9.73 -18.56
C VAL A 188 14.04 10.03 -18.28
N CYS A 189 13.19 9.76 -19.28
CA CYS A 189 11.75 9.83 -19.16
C CYS A 189 11.23 8.47 -18.66
N GLU A 190 10.65 8.44 -17.46
CA GLU A 190 10.01 7.23 -16.94
C GLU A 190 8.55 7.11 -17.44
N PRO A 191 8.00 5.89 -17.57
CA PRO A 191 6.59 5.70 -17.95
C PRO A 191 5.59 6.39 -17.01
N SER A 192 6.00 6.63 -15.75
CA SER A 192 5.25 7.37 -14.74
C SER A 192 5.12 8.88 -15.02
N GLY A 193 5.78 9.39 -16.08
CA GLY A 193 5.90 10.81 -16.38
C GLY A 193 6.97 11.53 -15.56
N VAL A 194 7.71 10.83 -14.71
CA VAL A 194 8.87 11.38 -14.00
C VAL A 194 10.03 11.52 -14.98
N VAL A 195 10.71 12.66 -14.92
CA VAL A 195 11.98 12.92 -15.61
C VAL A 195 13.07 12.93 -14.55
N ARG A 196 14.03 12.01 -14.67
CA ARG A 196 15.09 11.81 -13.69
C ARG A 196 16.45 12.08 -14.30
N SER A 197 17.18 13.04 -13.73
CA SER A 197 18.49 13.46 -14.20
C SER A 197 19.61 12.61 -13.60
N TYR A 198 20.61 12.30 -14.43
CA TYR A 198 21.76 11.49 -14.07
C TYR A 198 23.06 12.14 -14.55
N ARG A 199 24.14 11.92 -13.81
CA ARG A 199 25.50 12.20 -14.26
C ARG A 199 25.99 11.09 -15.16
N GLY A 200 26.97 11.37 -16.01
CA GLY A 200 27.54 10.42 -16.95
C GLY A 200 26.65 10.18 -18.17
N SER A 201 26.57 8.95 -18.66
CA SER A 201 25.83 8.59 -19.86
C SER A 201 24.75 7.55 -19.58
N ILE A 202 23.77 7.46 -20.48
CA ILE A 202 22.67 6.49 -20.44
C ILE A 202 22.83 5.53 -21.61
N ARG A 203 22.80 4.25 -21.32
CA ARG A 203 22.99 3.19 -22.30
C ARG A 203 21.77 2.29 -22.39
N ALA A 204 21.24 2.10 -23.58
CA ALA A 204 20.30 1.05 -23.90
C ALA A 204 21.10 -0.19 -24.35
N VAL A 205 20.80 -1.35 -23.76
CA VAL A 205 21.52 -2.61 -24.03
C VAL A 205 20.61 -3.79 -23.71
N ASN A 206 20.87 -4.94 -24.35
CA ASN A 206 20.19 -6.17 -24.00
C ASN A 206 20.81 -6.85 -22.77
N GLY A 207 19.93 -7.44 -21.99
CA GLY A 207 20.28 -8.42 -20.98
C GLY A 207 20.67 -9.78 -21.57
N THR A 208 20.99 -10.73 -20.72
CA THR A 208 21.49 -12.04 -21.13
C THR A 208 20.45 -12.94 -21.80
N GLN A 209 19.17 -12.63 -21.63
CA GLN A 209 18.04 -13.38 -22.22
C GLN A 209 17.33 -12.56 -23.32
N GLY A 210 17.95 -11.45 -23.77
CA GLY A 210 17.41 -10.61 -24.83
C GLY A 210 16.46 -9.51 -24.34
N GLU A 211 16.40 -9.27 -23.02
CA GLU A 211 15.54 -8.22 -22.45
C GLU A 211 16.17 -6.84 -22.62
N ASN A 212 15.38 -5.83 -22.96
CA ASN A 212 15.84 -4.45 -23.04
C ASN A 212 16.14 -3.87 -21.66
N ARG A 213 17.31 -3.29 -21.50
CA ARG A 213 17.77 -2.68 -20.25
C ARG A 213 18.33 -1.30 -20.47
N THR A 214 17.99 -0.40 -19.54
CA THR A 214 18.59 0.94 -19.47
C THR A 214 19.61 0.95 -18.34
N VAL A 215 20.81 1.42 -18.65
CA VAL A 215 21.96 1.46 -17.74
C VAL A 215 22.52 2.87 -17.67
N ASN A 216 22.75 3.38 -16.46
CA ASN A 216 23.53 4.61 -16.28
C ASN A 216 25.01 4.26 -16.09
N LEU A 217 25.87 4.83 -16.92
CA LEU A 217 27.32 4.74 -16.81
C LEU A 217 27.81 6.03 -16.15
N VAL A 218 28.20 5.96 -14.89
CA VAL A 218 28.48 7.12 -14.07
C VAL A 218 29.86 7.02 -13.40
N PRO A 219 30.66 8.11 -13.33
CA PRO A 219 31.90 8.11 -12.55
C PRO A 219 31.64 7.74 -11.08
N LEU A 220 32.51 6.93 -10.49
CA LEU A 220 32.33 6.32 -9.17
C LEU A 220 31.96 7.33 -8.07
N GLU A 221 32.68 8.45 -7.98
CA GLU A 221 32.39 9.47 -6.96
C GLU A 221 31.08 10.20 -7.20
N GLN A 222 30.65 10.32 -8.45
CA GLN A 222 29.37 10.92 -8.83
C GLN A 222 28.19 9.97 -8.58
N TYR A 223 28.44 8.66 -8.69
CA TYR A 223 27.48 7.62 -8.31
C TYR A 223 27.11 7.70 -6.82
N LEU A 224 28.07 8.00 -5.95
CA LEU A 224 27.90 8.00 -4.51
C LEU A 224 27.11 9.20 -3.96
N ARG A 225 27.14 10.36 -4.64
CA ARG A 225 26.49 11.58 -4.14
C ARG A 225 24.99 11.40 -3.83
N PRO A 226 24.17 10.96 -4.77
CA PRO A 226 22.75 10.73 -4.47
C PRO A 226 22.51 9.52 -3.57
N ILE A 227 23.43 8.52 -3.52
CA ILE A 227 23.30 7.34 -2.65
C ILE A 227 23.46 7.72 -1.18
N VAL A 228 24.54 8.41 -0.83
CA VAL A 228 24.78 8.78 0.58
C VAL A 228 23.63 9.62 1.11
N ALA A 229 23.10 10.53 0.29
CA ALA A 229 21.96 11.36 0.66
C ALA A 229 20.63 10.59 0.76
N ALA A 230 20.48 9.49 0.01
CA ALA A 230 19.29 8.64 0.06
C ALA A 230 19.35 7.63 1.22
N GLU A 231 20.55 7.16 1.57
CA GLU A 231 20.78 6.16 2.62
C GLU A 231 20.85 6.77 4.02
N MET A 232 21.44 7.96 4.16
CA MET A 232 21.54 8.67 5.42
C MET A 232 21.06 10.11 5.30
N SER A 233 20.41 10.64 6.32
CA SER A 233 19.91 12.01 6.32
C SER A 233 21.05 13.04 6.15
N PRO A 234 20.98 13.95 5.17
CA PRO A 234 21.96 15.04 5.02
C PRO A 234 22.09 15.93 6.27
N SER A 235 21.04 16.02 7.09
CA SER A 235 21.05 16.79 8.35
C SER A 235 21.96 16.19 9.41
N TRP A 236 22.33 14.93 9.30
CA TRP A 236 23.25 14.27 10.23
C TRP A 236 24.67 14.85 10.18
N ALA A 237 25.04 15.56 9.12
CA ALA A 237 26.33 16.22 9.02
C ALA A 237 26.62 17.17 10.18
N ALA A 238 25.61 17.76 10.81
CA ALA A 238 25.78 18.71 11.92
C ALA A 238 26.45 18.11 13.16
N LYS A 239 26.22 16.79 13.42
CA LYS A 239 26.81 16.09 14.59
C LYS A 239 27.48 14.78 14.23
N GLY A 240 27.11 14.16 13.13
CA GLY A 240 27.53 12.83 12.70
C GLY A 240 28.22 12.83 11.32
N ALA A 241 29.01 13.84 10.97
CA ALA A 241 29.69 13.89 9.68
C ALA A 241 30.56 12.64 9.40
N ALA A 242 31.17 12.04 10.45
CA ALA A 242 31.94 10.81 10.32
C ALA A 242 31.08 9.60 9.89
N ALA A 243 29.81 9.56 10.27
CA ALA A 243 28.88 8.52 9.82
C ALA A 243 28.59 8.62 8.31
N LEU A 244 28.40 9.84 7.80
CA LEU A 244 28.22 10.08 6.36
C LEU A 244 29.48 9.69 5.56
N GLN A 245 30.67 9.94 6.12
CA GLN A 245 31.95 9.51 5.55
C GLN A 245 32.07 7.98 5.55
N ALA A 246 31.72 7.31 6.65
CA ALA A 246 31.69 5.85 6.76
C ALA A 246 30.72 5.24 5.74
N GLN A 247 29.52 5.83 5.58
CA GLN A 247 28.56 5.41 4.56
C GLN A 247 29.09 5.57 3.14
N ALA A 248 29.79 6.67 2.85
CA ALA A 248 30.38 6.88 1.54
C ALA A 248 31.43 5.79 1.20
N VAL A 249 32.27 5.41 2.16
CA VAL A 249 33.25 4.32 1.99
C VAL A 249 32.56 2.97 1.84
N ALA A 250 31.56 2.68 2.68
CA ALA A 250 30.79 1.45 2.61
C ALA A 250 30.08 1.31 1.26
N ALA A 251 29.35 2.33 0.83
CA ALA A 251 28.63 2.35 -0.44
C ALA A 251 29.54 2.24 -1.66
N ARG A 252 30.72 2.89 -1.62
CA ARG A 252 31.75 2.79 -2.65
C ARG A 252 32.28 1.37 -2.78
N THR A 253 32.63 0.78 -1.66
CA THR A 253 33.18 -0.58 -1.61
C THR A 253 32.16 -1.59 -2.09
N TYR A 254 30.93 -1.49 -1.60
CA TYR A 254 29.79 -2.33 -2.02
C TYR A 254 29.56 -2.24 -3.54
N GLY A 255 29.42 -1.02 -4.08
CA GLY A 255 29.15 -0.84 -5.51
C GLY A 255 30.26 -1.36 -6.43
N LEU A 256 31.52 -1.32 -5.97
CA LEU A 256 32.65 -1.90 -6.70
C LEU A 256 32.79 -3.41 -6.51
N ALA A 257 32.37 -3.95 -5.36
CA ALA A 257 32.39 -5.39 -5.09
C ALA A 257 31.27 -6.13 -5.82
N GLU A 258 30.16 -5.46 -6.10
CA GLU A 258 29.01 -6.05 -6.76
C GLU A 258 29.29 -6.31 -8.26
N LYS A 259 28.91 -7.52 -8.73
CA LYS A 259 29.00 -7.94 -10.12
C LYS A 259 27.76 -8.73 -10.49
N ARG A 260 26.61 -8.08 -10.39
CA ARG A 260 25.31 -8.75 -10.45
C ARG A 260 24.90 -9.14 -11.87
N TYR A 261 25.26 -8.31 -12.86
CA TYR A 261 24.83 -8.48 -14.25
C TYR A 261 26.03 -8.40 -15.19
N SER A 262 25.94 -9.04 -16.35
CA SER A 262 27.00 -8.96 -17.38
C SER A 262 27.11 -7.57 -18.02
N TYR A 263 26.00 -6.80 -18.01
CA TYR A 263 25.88 -5.46 -18.62
C TYR A 263 25.89 -4.32 -17.59
N ALA A 264 25.74 -4.61 -16.29
CA ALA A 264 25.77 -3.63 -15.21
C ALA A 264 26.30 -4.26 -13.91
N ALA A 265 27.09 -3.50 -13.17
CA ALA A 265 27.64 -3.98 -11.89
C ALA A 265 26.56 -4.08 -10.82
N THR A 266 25.70 -3.07 -10.72
CA THR A 266 24.70 -2.89 -9.66
C THR A 266 23.34 -2.39 -10.23
N CYS A 267 22.38 -2.09 -9.35
CA CYS A 267 21.06 -1.60 -9.72
C CYS A 267 20.54 -0.50 -8.77
N ASP A 268 19.48 0.23 -9.21
CA ASP A 268 18.98 1.45 -8.56
C ASP A 268 17.93 1.23 -7.48
N LEU A 269 17.33 0.02 -7.34
CA LEU A 269 16.22 -0.22 -6.43
C LEU A 269 16.53 -1.23 -5.32
N VAL A 270 17.01 -2.40 -5.69
CA VAL A 270 17.20 -3.52 -4.75
C VAL A 270 18.66 -3.74 -4.37
N CYS A 271 19.59 -3.00 -4.97
CA CYS A 271 21.01 -3.05 -4.66
C CYS A 271 21.39 -1.95 -3.66
N GLN A 272 21.40 -0.70 -4.12
CA GLN A 272 21.54 0.50 -3.28
C GLN A 272 20.52 1.54 -3.75
N ALA A 273 20.09 2.43 -2.84
CA ALA A 273 19.18 3.51 -3.18
C ALA A 273 19.87 4.52 -4.12
N TYR A 274 19.63 4.39 -5.42
CA TYR A 274 20.20 5.30 -6.43
C TYR A 274 19.12 6.13 -7.13
N PRO A 275 18.70 7.27 -6.54
CA PRO A 275 17.61 8.08 -7.06
C PRO A 275 18.00 9.01 -8.21
N GLY A 276 19.26 8.99 -8.68
CA GLY A 276 19.82 9.99 -9.61
C GLY A 276 20.00 11.37 -8.94
N VAL A 277 20.45 12.36 -9.73
CA VAL A 277 20.78 13.71 -9.23
C VAL A 277 19.54 14.50 -8.83
N ALA A 278 18.48 14.40 -9.63
CA ALA A 278 17.25 15.13 -9.43
C ALA A 278 16.06 14.46 -10.12
N THR A 279 14.86 14.80 -9.67
CA THR A 279 13.60 14.36 -10.27
C THR A 279 12.66 15.54 -10.48
N ARG A 280 11.78 15.43 -11.49
CA ARG A 280 10.67 16.37 -11.74
C ARG A 280 9.54 15.68 -12.44
N GLN A 281 8.33 16.23 -12.38
CA GLN A 281 7.17 15.72 -13.10
C GLN A 281 7.10 16.38 -14.48
N GLY A 282 7.44 15.63 -15.51
CA GLY A 282 7.51 16.13 -16.89
C GLY A 282 8.65 17.14 -17.15
N ILE A 283 8.78 17.54 -18.41
CA ILE A 283 9.69 18.61 -18.82
C ILE A 283 9.14 19.95 -18.34
N GLY A 284 9.98 20.79 -17.73
CA GLY A 284 9.58 22.07 -17.13
C GLY A 284 8.92 21.93 -15.73
N GLY A 285 8.79 20.73 -15.18
CA GLY A 285 8.31 20.52 -13.83
C GLY A 285 9.30 21.01 -12.76
N VAL A 286 8.79 21.16 -11.51
CA VAL A 286 9.61 21.59 -10.37
C VAL A 286 10.69 20.55 -10.08
N VAL A 287 11.95 20.98 -10.10
CA VAL A 287 13.11 20.14 -9.85
C VAL A 287 13.26 19.86 -8.35
N ARG A 288 13.35 18.58 -7.98
CA ARG A 288 13.73 18.12 -6.64
C ARG A 288 15.10 17.47 -6.71
N ARG A 289 16.06 18.04 -6.00
CA ARG A 289 17.45 17.53 -5.95
C ARG A 289 17.54 16.38 -4.94
N ASN A 290 18.38 15.40 -5.27
CA ASN A 290 18.71 14.24 -4.43
C ASN A 290 20.19 14.28 -3.97
N GLU A 291 20.94 15.31 -4.36
CA GLU A 291 22.31 15.58 -3.90
C GLU A 291 22.31 16.79 -2.96
N PHE A 292 23.09 16.71 -1.88
CA PHE A 292 23.17 17.74 -0.86
C PHE A 292 24.65 18.04 -0.52
N ALA A 293 24.99 19.30 -0.34
CA ALA A 293 26.37 19.72 -0.09
C ALA A 293 27.04 19.00 1.08
N SER A 294 26.29 18.69 2.13
CA SER A 294 26.80 17.99 3.32
C SER A 294 27.21 16.53 3.04
N THR A 295 26.41 15.80 2.27
CA THR A 295 26.72 14.41 1.86
C THR A 295 27.78 14.39 0.76
N ASP A 296 27.77 15.37 -0.15
CA ASP A 296 28.80 15.54 -1.18
C ASP A 296 30.20 15.80 -0.57
N ALA A 297 30.25 16.57 0.52
CA ALA A 297 31.47 16.79 1.28
C ALA A 297 32.00 15.48 1.90
N ALA A 298 31.14 14.62 2.40
CA ALA A 298 31.53 13.31 2.96
C ALA A 298 32.10 12.38 1.86
N VAL A 299 31.47 12.34 0.69
CA VAL A 299 31.96 11.60 -0.48
C VAL A 299 33.35 12.13 -0.90
N THR A 300 33.51 13.44 -0.99
CA THR A 300 34.76 14.10 -1.40
C THR A 300 35.89 13.85 -0.39
N ALA A 301 35.58 13.95 0.92
CA ALA A 301 36.57 13.74 1.98
C ALA A 301 37.08 12.28 2.06
N THR A 302 36.36 11.33 1.49
CA THR A 302 36.72 9.90 1.44
C THR A 302 36.97 9.40 0.03
N ALA A 303 37.22 10.27 -0.94
CA ALA A 303 37.37 9.89 -2.33
C ALA A 303 38.39 8.75 -2.52
N GLY A 304 38.00 7.73 -3.27
CA GLY A 304 38.81 6.56 -3.56
C GLY A 304 38.98 5.57 -2.39
N VAL A 305 38.63 5.90 -1.17
CA VAL A 305 38.78 4.98 -0.02
C VAL A 305 37.80 3.83 -0.10
N VAL A 306 38.30 2.59 0.03
CA VAL A 306 37.54 1.32 0.04
C VAL A 306 37.99 0.41 1.16
N ARG A 307 37.25 -0.65 1.44
CA ARG A 307 37.59 -1.72 2.39
C ARG A 307 37.96 -2.99 1.62
N ARG A 308 39.10 -3.61 1.95
CA ARG A 308 39.56 -4.86 1.37
C ARG A 308 39.75 -5.92 2.46
N VAL A 309 39.51 -7.16 2.11
CA VAL A 309 39.62 -8.28 3.05
C VAL A 309 41.09 -8.62 3.32
N GLY A 310 41.50 -8.63 4.56
CA GLY A 310 42.78 -9.08 5.06
C GLY A 310 43.99 -8.20 4.73
N SER A 311 44.07 -7.61 3.52
CA SER A 311 45.21 -6.77 3.11
C SER A 311 44.79 -5.73 2.08
N VAL A 312 45.65 -4.72 1.87
CA VAL A 312 45.43 -3.62 0.88
C VAL A 312 45.32 -4.12 -0.57
N THR A 313 45.80 -5.30 -0.87
CA THR A 313 45.72 -5.97 -2.16
C THR A 313 44.67 -7.07 -2.19
N GLY A 314 44.01 -7.36 -1.06
CA GLY A 314 42.97 -8.36 -0.94
C GLY A 314 41.73 -8.01 -1.77
N PRO A 315 40.76 -8.91 -1.88
CA PRO A 315 39.52 -8.64 -2.58
C PRO A 315 38.73 -7.52 -1.90
N LEU A 316 37.90 -6.78 -2.66
CA LEU A 316 36.95 -5.81 -2.10
C LEU A 316 36.01 -6.51 -1.14
N ALA A 317 35.76 -5.91 0.00
CA ALA A 317 34.79 -6.40 0.97
C ALA A 317 33.38 -6.12 0.48
N TYR A 318 32.45 -7.04 0.69
CA TYR A 318 31.05 -6.81 0.39
C TYR A 318 30.37 -6.09 1.57
N THR A 319 30.62 -4.80 1.69
CA THR A 319 30.31 -3.93 2.83
C THR A 319 28.83 -3.62 2.91
N MET A 320 28.02 -4.60 3.33
CA MET A 320 26.58 -4.44 3.54
C MET A 320 26.30 -3.46 4.69
N PHE A 321 25.17 -2.79 4.62
CA PHE A 321 24.68 -1.88 5.65
C PHE A 321 23.14 -1.93 5.75
N SER A 322 22.60 -1.52 6.87
CA SER A 322 21.15 -1.45 7.11
C SER A 322 20.80 -0.33 8.07
N SER A 323 19.54 0.05 8.13
CA SER A 323 19.07 1.22 8.89
C SER A 323 19.46 1.16 10.37
N SER A 324 19.18 0.03 11.06
CA SER A 324 19.43 -0.11 12.50
C SER A 324 19.74 -1.58 12.84
N SER A 325 20.77 -1.79 13.63
CA SER A 325 21.14 -3.13 14.15
C SER A 325 20.20 -3.59 15.26
N GLY A 326 19.66 -2.66 16.06
CA GLY A 326 18.90 -2.93 17.28
C GLY A 326 19.75 -3.22 18.50
N GLY A 327 21.05 -2.88 18.46
CA GLY A 327 22.03 -3.08 19.54
C GLY A 327 23.03 -4.19 19.31
N TRP A 328 22.91 -4.96 18.18
CA TRP A 328 23.87 -5.96 17.78
C TRP A 328 23.78 -6.25 16.28
N THR A 329 24.91 -6.30 15.59
CA THR A 329 24.93 -6.65 14.17
C THR A 329 24.67 -8.14 13.94
N ALA A 330 24.28 -8.52 12.74
CA ALA A 330 24.02 -9.91 12.39
C ALA A 330 25.27 -10.63 11.89
N ALA A 331 25.51 -11.84 12.38
CA ALA A 331 26.49 -12.73 11.78
C ALA A 331 26.10 -13.10 10.34
N SER A 332 27.09 -13.27 9.49
CA SER A 332 26.92 -13.67 8.10
C SER A 332 28.11 -14.53 7.63
N THR A 333 28.09 -14.93 6.37
CA THR A 333 29.26 -15.58 5.73
C THR A 333 30.33 -14.59 5.27
N LEU A 334 30.09 -13.31 5.47
CA LEU A 334 31.05 -12.25 5.13
C LEU A 334 32.22 -12.23 6.13
N PRO A 335 33.39 -11.73 5.74
CA PRO A 335 34.62 -11.81 6.51
C PRO A 335 34.71 -10.81 7.68
N PHE A 336 33.57 -10.34 8.19
CA PHE A 336 33.52 -9.49 9.39
C PHE A 336 32.54 -10.07 10.42
N PRO A 337 32.89 -9.97 11.72
CA PRO A 337 32.09 -10.56 12.78
C PRO A 337 30.82 -9.78 13.06
N ALA A 338 29.85 -10.42 13.72
CA ALA A 338 28.82 -9.70 14.45
C ALA A 338 29.44 -8.99 15.65
N VAL A 339 29.04 -7.74 15.88
CA VAL A 339 29.56 -6.91 16.96
C VAL A 339 28.45 -6.27 17.79
N PRO A 340 28.65 -6.02 19.10
CA PRO A 340 27.75 -5.17 19.87
C PRO A 340 27.70 -3.77 19.26
N ASP A 341 26.57 -3.11 19.33
CA ASP A 341 26.33 -1.84 18.65
C ASP A 341 25.63 -0.85 19.59
N GLU A 342 26.41 -0.33 20.55
CA GLU A 342 25.93 0.66 21.52
C GLU A 342 25.52 1.98 20.85
N GLY A 343 26.16 2.35 19.76
CA GLY A 343 25.80 3.54 18.98
C GLY A 343 24.41 3.49 18.39
N ASP A 344 23.84 2.31 18.18
CA ASP A 344 22.48 2.15 17.64
C ASP A 344 21.38 2.62 18.62
N ASP A 345 21.68 2.72 19.92
CA ASP A 345 20.75 3.19 20.98
C ASP A 345 20.76 4.72 21.15
N VAL A 346 21.07 5.44 20.09
CA VAL A 346 20.95 6.90 20.08
C VAL A 346 19.48 7.32 20.19
N ALA A 347 19.19 8.30 21.05
CA ALA A 347 17.82 8.73 21.36
C ALA A 347 16.98 9.14 20.11
N ALA A 348 17.65 9.53 19.04
CA ALA A 348 17.00 9.88 17.78
C ALA A 348 16.61 8.66 16.91
N ASN A 349 17.03 7.44 17.26
CA ASN A 349 16.74 6.22 16.49
C ASN A 349 15.32 5.70 16.77
N PRO A 350 14.36 5.87 15.85
CA PRO A 350 12.97 5.47 16.09
C PRO A 350 12.74 3.96 15.85
N VAL A 351 13.80 3.21 15.52
CA VAL A 351 13.70 1.79 15.14
C VAL A 351 14.70 0.91 15.89
N HIS A 352 15.38 1.45 16.91
CA HIS A 352 16.20 0.65 17.81
C HIS A 352 15.37 -0.47 18.44
N THR A 353 14.20 -0.10 18.98
CA THR A 353 13.16 -1.03 19.43
C THR A 353 11.85 -0.76 18.70
N TRP A 354 11.01 -1.78 18.55
CA TRP A 354 9.69 -1.62 17.94
C TRP A 354 8.73 -2.72 18.39
N THR A 355 7.44 -2.43 18.29
CA THR A 355 6.38 -3.42 18.46
C THR A 355 5.60 -3.53 17.15
N ALA A 356 5.22 -4.74 16.77
CA ALA A 356 4.39 -5.01 15.61
C ALA A 356 3.25 -5.96 15.96
N THR A 357 2.08 -5.71 15.40
CA THR A 357 0.93 -6.60 15.50
C THR A 357 0.71 -7.25 14.14
N VAL A 358 0.69 -8.58 14.11
CA VAL A 358 0.52 -9.39 12.90
C VAL A 358 -0.76 -10.19 13.04
N ALA A 359 -1.69 -10.05 12.10
CA ALA A 359 -2.89 -10.87 12.05
C ALA A 359 -2.52 -12.33 11.71
N THR A 360 -3.10 -13.30 12.41
CA THR A 360 -2.88 -14.72 12.10
C THR A 360 -3.36 -15.07 10.69
N ALA A 361 -4.38 -14.37 10.19
CA ALA A 361 -4.83 -14.46 8.80
C ALA A 361 -3.74 -14.08 7.79
N ALA A 362 -2.91 -13.06 8.07
CA ALA A 362 -1.80 -12.69 7.20
C ALA A 362 -0.73 -13.80 7.13
N ILE A 363 -0.52 -14.52 8.23
CA ILE A 363 0.36 -15.68 8.26
C ILE A 363 -0.22 -16.83 7.43
N THR A 364 -1.51 -17.11 7.57
CA THR A 364 -2.21 -18.12 6.77
C THR A 364 -2.16 -17.77 5.27
N GLN A 365 -2.34 -16.51 4.93
CA GLN A 365 -2.26 -16.03 3.54
C GLN A 365 -0.85 -16.16 2.95
N ALA A 366 0.17 -15.86 3.75
CA ALA A 366 1.56 -16.00 3.31
C ALA A 366 1.97 -17.46 3.07
N TRP A 367 1.36 -18.39 3.80
CA TRP A 367 1.62 -19.84 3.69
C TRP A 367 0.32 -20.65 3.68
N PRO A 368 -0.45 -20.64 2.59
CA PRO A 368 -1.78 -21.30 2.53
C PRO A 368 -1.73 -22.81 2.82
N ALA A 369 -0.60 -23.45 2.50
CA ALA A 369 -0.42 -24.89 2.70
C ALA A 369 -0.49 -25.35 4.18
N ILE A 370 -0.34 -24.44 5.15
CA ILE A 370 -0.49 -24.79 6.56
C ILE A 370 -1.96 -24.89 7.01
N GLY A 371 -2.92 -24.41 6.20
CA GLY A 371 -4.29 -24.24 6.65
C GLY A 371 -4.41 -23.07 7.64
N THR A 372 -5.36 -23.11 8.56
CA THR A 372 -5.53 -22.06 9.59
C THR A 372 -4.36 -22.11 10.58
N TYR A 373 -3.78 -20.94 10.85
CA TYR A 373 -2.67 -20.79 11.81
C TYR A 373 -3.03 -21.36 13.20
N THR A 374 -2.11 -22.13 13.78
CA THR A 374 -2.27 -22.72 15.13
C THR A 374 -1.10 -22.44 16.07
N GLY A 375 0.06 -22.02 15.54
CA GLY A 375 1.23 -21.79 16.40
C GLY A 375 2.47 -21.35 15.66
N LEU A 376 3.41 -20.78 16.43
CA LEU A 376 4.71 -20.30 15.98
C LEU A 376 5.77 -20.80 16.97
N THR A 377 6.83 -21.40 16.46
CA THR A 377 7.97 -21.85 17.26
C THR A 377 9.28 -21.31 16.69
N VAL A 378 10.03 -20.56 17.48
CA VAL A 378 11.38 -20.16 17.12
C VAL A 378 12.32 -21.34 17.40
N ASN A 379 12.91 -21.92 16.36
CA ASN A 379 13.76 -23.10 16.45
C ASN A 379 15.21 -22.75 16.76
N ARG A 380 15.71 -21.65 16.20
CA ARG A 380 17.10 -21.23 16.33
C ARG A 380 17.26 -19.72 16.27
N ARG A 381 18.13 -19.19 17.13
CA ARG A 381 18.54 -17.79 17.17
C ARG A 381 20.05 -17.65 16.96
N SER A 382 20.51 -16.42 16.73
CA SER A 382 21.92 -16.11 16.47
C SER A 382 22.81 -16.23 17.71
N GLY A 383 22.26 -16.02 18.88
CA GLY A 383 22.98 -16.14 20.18
C GLY A 383 23.30 -14.79 20.82
N GLU A 384 23.32 -13.70 20.10
CA GLU A 384 23.74 -12.38 20.58
C GLU A 384 22.55 -11.51 21.04
N GLY A 385 22.76 -10.80 22.13
CA GLY A 385 21.83 -9.77 22.62
C GLY A 385 20.53 -10.33 23.22
N GLU A 386 19.52 -9.45 23.33
CA GLU A 386 18.26 -9.76 23.98
C GLU A 386 17.49 -10.87 23.28
N TRP A 387 16.77 -11.69 24.03
CA TRP A 387 16.03 -12.88 23.60
C TRP A 387 16.89 -13.95 22.93
N GLY A 388 18.23 -13.90 23.06
CA GLY A 388 19.14 -14.79 22.35
C GLY A 388 19.31 -14.42 20.87
N GLY A 389 19.07 -13.18 20.50
CA GLY A 389 19.39 -12.61 19.20
C GLY A 389 18.34 -12.81 18.11
N ARG A 390 18.80 -12.67 16.88
CA ARG A 390 17.96 -12.73 15.67
C ARG A 390 17.43 -14.13 15.42
N VAL A 391 16.20 -14.25 14.97
CA VAL A 391 15.58 -15.50 14.56
C VAL A 391 16.23 -15.98 13.26
N LEU A 392 16.90 -17.13 13.32
CA LEU A 392 17.52 -17.77 12.16
C LEU A 392 16.61 -18.84 11.55
N SER A 393 15.80 -19.52 12.38
CA SER A 393 14.84 -20.52 11.91
C SER A 393 13.59 -20.47 12.78
N ILE A 394 12.45 -20.56 12.12
CA ILE A 394 11.12 -20.48 12.73
C ILE A 394 10.18 -21.46 12.04
N THR A 395 9.38 -22.17 12.82
CA THR A 395 8.32 -23.05 12.33
C THR A 395 6.96 -22.38 12.54
N VAL A 396 6.21 -22.27 11.46
CA VAL A 396 4.81 -21.80 11.45
C VAL A 396 3.92 -23.02 11.29
N SER A 397 3.00 -23.24 12.21
CA SER A 397 2.10 -24.39 12.24
C SER A 397 0.65 -23.98 11.99
N GLY A 398 -0.09 -24.84 11.35
CA GLY A 398 -1.51 -24.68 11.09
C GLY A 398 -2.26 -26.00 11.10
N THR A 399 -3.56 -25.97 10.83
CA THR A 399 -4.46 -27.14 10.87
C THR A 399 -4.14 -28.19 9.82
N ALA A 400 -3.50 -27.82 8.71
CA ALA A 400 -3.17 -28.71 7.59
C ALA A 400 -1.68 -29.10 7.54
N GLY A 401 -0.84 -28.50 8.39
CA GLY A 401 0.60 -28.81 8.43
C GLY A 401 1.44 -27.68 9.00
N SER A 402 2.74 -27.75 8.75
CA SER A 402 3.68 -26.69 9.18
C SER A 402 4.72 -26.41 8.11
N VAL A 403 5.31 -25.22 8.18
CA VAL A 403 6.43 -24.80 7.34
C VAL A 403 7.54 -24.24 8.20
N THR A 404 8.79 -24.62 7.91
CA THR A 404 9.97 -24.05 8.56
C THR A 404 10.65 -23.08 7.62
N LEU A 405 10.92 -21.87 8.13
CA LEU A 405 11.38 -20.71 7.38
C LEU A 405 12.60 -20.09 8.06
N THR A 406 13.32 -19.25 7.32
CA THR A 406 14.26 -18.32 7.96
C THR A 406 13.46 -17.16 8.62
N GLY A 407 14.00 -16.59 9.70
CA GLY A 407 13.40 -15.41 10.32
C GLY A 407 13.31 -14.23 9.35
N ASP A 408 14.21 -14.14 8.38
CA ASP A 408 14.20 -13.09 7.35
C ASP A 408 13.06 -13.29 6.34
N THR A 409 12.82 -14.53 5.91
CA THR A 409 11.65 -14.86 5.08
C THR A 409 10.35 -14.57 5.83
N PHE A 410 10.27 -14.97 7.10
CA PHE A 410 9.08 -14.71 7.91
C PHE A 410 8.81 -13.20 8.05
N ARG A 411 9.82 -12.41 8.50
CA ARG A 411 9.61 -10.97 8.71
C ARG A 411 9.14 -10.22 7.46
N ARG A 412 9.70 -10.60 6.29
CA ARG A 412 9.32 -9.95 5.01
C ARG A 412 7.88 -10.25 4.64
N ALA A 413 7.46 -11.50 4.79
CA ALA A 413 6.11 -11.91 4.43
C ALA A 413 5.04 -11.27 5.33
N VAL A 414 5.36 -11.00 6.61
CA VAL A 414 4.41 -10.39 7.56
C VAL A 414 4.69 -8.91 7.84
N GLY A 415 5.60 -8.28 7.10
CA GLY A 415 5.85 -6.82 7.16
C GLY A 415 6.56 -6.33 8.40
N MET A 416 7.39 -7.15 9.09
CA MET A 416 8.16 -6.72 10.26
C MET A 416 9.49 -6.06 9.88
N LYS A 417 10.00 -5.18 10.75
CA LYS A 417 11.19 -4.36 10.47
C LYS A 417 12.48 -5.18 10.39
N SER A 418 12.66 -6.17 11.26
CA SER A 418 13.85 -7.04 11.30
C SER A 418 13.48 -8.48 11.65
N ASN A 419 14.43 -9.40 11.54
CA ASN A 419 14.31 -10.75 12.06
C ASN A 419 14.76 -10.89 13.53
N TRP A 420 15.03 -9.80 14.21
CA TRP A 420 15.28 -9.79 15.65
C TRP A 420 13.99 -9.42 16.39
N PHE A 421 13.24 -10.43 16.74
CA PHE A 421 11.96 -10.28 17.41
C PHE A 421 11.71 -11.41 18.42
N SER A 422 10.84 -11.12 19.38
CA SER A 422 10.23 -12.10 20.27
C SER A 422 8.72 -12.02 20.14
N LEU A 423 8.06 -13.16 20.10
CA LEU A 423 6.62 -13.20 20.27
C LEU A 423 6.33 -12.83 21.72
N ARG A 424 5.61 -11.73 21.91
CA ARG A 424 5.09 -11.39 23.24
C ARG A 424 4.13 -12.51 23.61
N ASN A 425 4.50 -13.36 24.60
CA ASN A 425 3.55 -14.28 25.21
C ASN A 425 2.48 -13.44 25.92
N VAL A 426 1.55 -12.96 25.16
CA VAL A 426 0.28 -12.58 25.72
C VAL A 426 -0.33 -13.92 26.08
N ALA A 427 -0.40 -14.28 27.38
CA ALA A 427 -1.45 -15.18 27.85
C ALA A 427 -2.71 -14.75 27.10
N PRO A 428 -3.53 -15.69 26.53
CA PRO A 428 -4.67 -15.27 25.73
C PRO A 428 -5.30 -14.12 26.48
N VAL A 429 -5.21 -12.93 25.87
CA VAL A 429 -5.83 -11.74 26.47
C VAL A 429 -7.26 -12.19 26.55
N PRO A 430 -7.84 -12.36 27.73
CA PRO A 430 -9.27 -12.48 27.84
C PRO A 430 -9.78 -11.37 26.97
N ALA A 431 -10.70 -11.66 26.06
CA ALA A 431 -11.24 -10.67 25.12
C ALA A 431 -11.27 -9.35 25.88
N PRO A 432 -10.58 -8.28 25.42
CA PRO A 432 -10.18 -7.17 26.28
C PRO A 432 -11.34 -6.88 27.17
N ALA A 433 -11.11 -7.02 28.49
CA ALA A 433 -12.19 -6.80 29.45
C ALA A 433 -12.79 -5.48 29.04
N PRO A 434 -14.09 -5.35 28.85
CA PRO A 434 -14.71 -4.15 28.32
C PRO A 434 -14.07 -3.00 29.04
N ALA A 435 -13.60 -2.00 28.30
CA ALA A 435 -12.94 -0.85 28.89
C ALA A 435 -13.81 -0.42 30.05
N PRO A 436 -13.28 -0.18 31.25
CA PRO A 436 -14.10 0.14 32.41
C PRO A 436 -15.09 1.24 32.00
N GLY A 437 -16.38 0.90 31.86
CA GLY A 437 -17.38 1.84 31.36
C GLY A 437 -18.21 1.34 30.15
N CYS A 438 -17.83 0.28 29.42
CA CYS A 438 -18.63 -0.18 28.26
C CYS A 438 -20.03 -0.69 28.65
N GLY A 439 -20.28 -1.11 29.88
CA GLY A 439 -21.58 -1.61 30.32
C GLY A 439 -22.08 -2.76 29.44
N ALA A 440 -23.32 -2.67 28.93
CA ALA A 440 -23.90 -3.65 28.00
C ALA A 440 -23.35 -3.55 26.55
N ARG A 441 -22.40 -2.65 26.26
CA ARG A 441 -21.81 -2.39 24.93
C ARG A 441 -20.60 -3.27 24.67
N VAL A 442 -20.75 -4.57 24.83
CA VAL A 442 -19.74 -5.59 24.63
C VAL A 442 -20.14 -6.42 23.41
N PRO A 443 -19.20 -6.69 22.47
CA PRO A 443 -19.54 -7.56 21.36
C PRO A 443 -19.94 -8.95 21.87
N PRO A 444 -20.90 -9.62 21.19
CA PRO A 444 -21.20 -11.02 21.51
C PRO A 444 -19.95 -11.89 21.33
N ALA A 445 -19.95 -13.04 22.00
CA ALA A 445 -18.87 -14.01 21.89
C ALA A 445 -18.58 -14.34 20.41
N VAL A 446 -17.32 -14.44 20.04
CA VAL A 446 -16.92 -14.84 18.69
C VAL A 446 -17.30 -16.29 18.49
N THR A 447 -18.28 -16.54 17.62
CA THR A 447 -18.75 -17.89 17.25
C THR A 447 -18.04 -18.44 16.03
N ALA A 448 -17.14 -17.63 15.42
CA ALA A 448 -16.39 -17.94 14.19
C ALA A 448 -17.26 -18.30 12.97
N THR A 449 -18.55 -18.01 13.01
CA THR A 449 -19.44 -18.22 11.87
C THR A 449 -19.29 -17.04 10.91
N ALA A 450 -18.76 -17.30 9.71
CA ALA A 450 -18.67 -16.30 8.66
C ALA A 450 -20.07 -15.76 8.29
N PRO A 451 -20.17 -14.51 7.83
CA PRO A 451 -21.43 -13.98 7.32
C PRO A 451 -21.90 -14.82 6.12
N SER A 452 -23.20 -14.84 5.90
CA SER A 452 -23.77 -15.55 4.75
C SER A 452 -23.29 -14.91 3.45
N SER A 453 -22.65 -15.70 2.58
CA SER A 453 -22.26 -15.31 1.23
C SER A 453 -23.34 -15.58 0.18
N ALA A 454 -24.59 -15.84 0.60
CA ALA A 454 -25.69 -16.09 -0.30
C ALA A 454 -25.90 -14.91 -1.25
N ALA A 455 -26.17 -15.23 -2.52
CA ALA A 455 -26.54 -14.24 -3.51
C ALA A 455 -27.78 -13.45 -3.06
N SER A 456 -27.65 -12.14 -2.98
CA SER A 456 -28.64 -11.28 -2.35
C SER A 456 -28.96 -10.07 -3.23
N ARG A 457 -30.19 -9.59 -3.13
CA ARG A 457 -30.71 -8.46 -3.87
C ARG A 457 -30.98 -7.30 -2.93
N PHE A 458 -30.94 -6.10 -3.44
CA PHE A 458 -31.16 -4.90 -2.65
C PHE A 458 -32.64 -4.56 -2.54
N ALA A 459 -33.15 -4.49 -1.32
CA ALA A 459 -34.46 -3.97 -0.97
C ALA A 459 -34.28 -2.60 -0.30
N PRO A 460 -34.49 -1.47 -1.02
CA PRO A 460 -34.38 -0.15 -0.43
C PRO A 460 -35.49 0.09 0.59
N VAL A 461 -35.18 0.87 1.63
CA VAL A 461 -36.20 1.39 2.57
C VAL A 461 -36.17 2.90 2.55
N ALA A 462 -37.22 3.55 3.01
CA ALA A 462 -37.19 4.98 3.30
C ALA A 462 -36.07 5.22 4.32
N PRO A 463 -35.12 6.15 4.07
CA PRO A 463 -33.99 6.38 4.95
C PRO A 463 -34.45 6.66 6.38
N GLN A 464 -33.99 5.87 7.34
CA GLN A 464 -34.45 5.94 8.74
C GLN A 464 -33.29 5.78 9.73
N ARG A 465 -33.43 6.47 10.86
CA ARG A 465 -32.41 6.42 11.93
C ARG A 465 -32.57 5.16 12.76
N LEU A 466 -31.51 4.34 12.80
CA LEU A 466 -31.42 3.14 13.64
C LEU A 466 -30.85 3.44 15.02
N VAL A 467 -29.80 4.27 15.05
CA VAL A 467 -29.06 4.60 16.27
C VAL A 467 -28.77 6.10 16.30
N ASP A 468 -28.99 6.72 17.44
CA ASP A 468 -28.48 8.03 17.78
C ASP A 468 -28.16 8.08 19.28
N THR A 469 -26.90 7.99 19.62
CA THR A 469 -26.44 7.97 21.02
C THR A 469 -26.60 9.32 21.74
N ARG A 470 -26.94 10.39 21.03
CA ARG A 470 -27.22 11.71 21.64
C ARG A 470 -28.63 11.75 22.22
N SER A 471 -29.58 11.14 21.51
CA SER A 471 -31.01 11.13 21.89
C SER A 471 -31.47 9.84 22.56
N GLY A 472 -30.65 8.77 22.52
CA GLY A 472 -31.05 7.45 22.99
C GLY A 472 -31.85 6.64 21.97
N THR A 473 -31.88 7.02 20.70
CA THR A 473 -32.54 6.23 19.66
C THR A 473 -31.78 4.93 19.45
N GLY A 474 -32.46 3.79 19.56
CA GLY A 474 -31.91 2.45 19.34
C GLY A 474 -30.84 2.00 20.33
N THR A 475 -30.49 2.84 21.31
CA THR A 475 -29.46 2.57 22.34
C THR A 475 -29.59 3.55 23.50
N ALA A 476 -28.80 3.43 24.56
CA ALA A 476 -28.76 4.42 25.64
C ALA A 476 -28.24 5.78 25.14
N ALA A 477 -28.79 6.87 25.69
CA ALA A 477 -28.35 8.26 25.43
C ALA A 477 -27.01 8.52 26.12
N ALA A 478 -25.91 8.05 25.55
CA ALA A 478 -24.55 8.29 26.03
C ALA A 478 -23.56 8.03 24.87
N ALA A 479 -22.46 8.77 24.83
CA ALA A 479 -21.40 8.53 23.86
C ALA A 479 -20.93 7.06 23.90
N LEU A 480 -20.46 6.57 22.79
CA LEU A 480 -19.79 5.27 22.71
C LEU A 480 -18.33 5.48 23.08
N ASP A 481 -17.90 4.94 24.21
CA ASP A 481 -16.54 5.08 24.70
C ASP A 481 -15.52 4.40 23.79
N GLY A 482 -14.31 4.93 23.81
CA GLY A 482 -13.17 4.36 23.07
C GLY A 482 -12.90 2.91 23.53
N GLY A 483 -12.75 2.03 22.56
CA GLY A 483 -12.57 0.59 22.80
C GLY A 483 -13.87 -0.20 22.92
N CYS A 484 -15.05 0.46 22.96
CA CYS A 484 -16.35 -0.18 23.11
C CYS A 484 -16.98 -0.54 21.76
N THR A 485 -17.90 -1.53 21.80
CA THR A 485 -18.64 -2.01 20.65
C THR A 485 -20.13 -1.98 20.92
N LEU A 486 -20.89 -1.33 20.04
CA LEU A 486 -22.34 -1.32 20.05
C LEU A 486 -22.87 -2.42 19.12
N VAL A 487 -23.76 -3.26 19.60
CA VAL A 487 -24.50 -4.24 18.79
C VAL A 487 -25.73 -3.56 18.21
N VAL A 488 -25.88 -3.62 16.89
CA VAL A 488 -27.01 -3.02 16.18
C VAL A 488 -27.81 -4.12 15.49
N ARG A 489 -29.11 -4.16 15.78
CA ARG A 489 -30.08 -5.05 15.11
C ARG A 489 -30.96 -4.21 14.18
N PRO A 490 -30.70 -4.24 12.86
CA PRO A 490 -31.53 -3.49 11.92
C PRO A 490 -32.92 -4.13 11.80
N PRO A 491 -34.00 -3.35 11.60
CA PRO A 491 -35.36 -3.86 11.38
C PRO A 491 -35.54 -4.31 9.91
N VAL A 492 -34.85 -5.38 9.55
CA VAL A 492 -34.85 -5.95 8.19
C VAL A 492 -35.37 -7.39 8.21
N ALA A 493 -35.73 -7.91 7.05
CA ALA A 493 -36.26 -9.25 6.92
C ALA A 493 -35.28 -10.31 7.47
N ALA A 494 -35.79 -11.35 8.11
CA ALA A 494 -35.01 -12.49 8.53
C ALA A 494 -34.28 -13.12 7.33
N GLY A 495 -33.02 -13.49 7.51
CA GLY A 495 -32.18 -14.02 6.42
C GLY A 495 -31.55 -12.95 5.55
N SER A 496 -31.71 -11.65 5.85
CA SER A 496 -30.90 -10.60 5.24
C SER A 496 -29.40 -10.84 5.50
N THR A 497 -28.57 -10.67 4.47
CA THR A 497 -27.14 -10.96 4.53
C THR A 497 -26.30 -9.71 4.80
N ALA A 498 -26.81 -8.53 4.47
CA ALA A 498 -26.15 -7.25 4.68
C ALA A 498 -27.15 -6.09 4.71
N VAL A 499 -26.69 -4.93 5.18
CA VAL A 499 -27.43 -3.66 5.17
C VAL A 499 -26.60 -2.54 4.58
N SER A 500 -27.25 -1.62 3.84
CA SER A 500 -26.65 -0.35 3.41
C SER A 500 -26.96 0.73 4.45
N VAL A 501 -25.92 1.29 5.07
CA VAL A 501 -26.03 2.27 6.16
C VAL A 501 -25.13 3.46 5.94
N ASN A 502 -25.52 4.61 6.49
CA ASN A 502 -24.63 5.73 6.73
C ASN A 502 -24.31 5.81 8.22
N LEU A 503 -23.05 6.00 8.55
CA LEU A 503 -22.49 6.10 9.90
C LEU A 503 -21.97 7.51 10.11
N VAL A 504 -22.24 8.09 11.27
CA VAL A 504 -21.71 9.41 11.61
C VAL A 504 -21.04 9.35 12.98
N ALA A 505 -19.79 9.78 13.06
CA ALA A 505 -19.11 10.09 14.30
C ALA A 505 -19.35 11.59 14.61
N VAL A 506 -19.75 11.89 15.82
CA VAL A 506 -20.12 13.24 16.27
C VAL A 506 -19.38 13.57 17.56
N ASP A 507 -18.77 14.74 17.61
CA ASP A 507 -18.07 15.25 18.78
C ASP A 507 -17.05 14.27 19.38
N SER A 508 -16.23 13.67 18.53
CA SER A 508 -15.19 12.74 18.95
C SER A 508 -14.15 13.44 19.84
N THR A 509 -13.74 12.75 20.91
CA THR A 509 -12.78 13.30 21.90
C THR A 509 -11.34 13.29 21.43
N ALA A 510 -11.03 12.56 20.33
CA ALA A 510 -9.72 12.50 19.69
C ALA A 510 -9.87 12.08 18.22
N ALA A 511 -8.76 12.10 17.49
CA ALA A 511 -8.68 11.44 16.19
C ALA A 511 -8.74 9.92 16.40
N GLY A 512 -9.56 9.24 15.60
CA GLY A 512 -9.77 7.80 15.69
C GLY A 512 -10.60 7.27 14.52
N TYR A 513 -11.23 6.12 14.71
CA TYR A 513 -12.02 5.50 13.65
C TYR A 513 -13.18 4.67 14.18
N LEU A 514 -14.19 4.49 13.33
CA LEU A 514 -15.26 3.53 13.51
C LEU A 514 -15.07 2.33 12.60
N THR A 515 -15.31 1.13 13.12
CA THR A 515 -15.33 -0.12 12.36
C THR A 515 -16.71 -0.74 12.47
N VAL A 516 -17.28 -1.21 11.35
CA VAL A 516 -18.48 -2.02 11.35
C VAL A 516 -18.20 -3.39 10.75
N TYR A 517 -18.79 -4.42 11.35
CA TYR A 517 -18.55 -5.80 10.96
C TYR A 517 -19.70 -6.71 11.45
N PRO A 518 -19.89 -7.91 10.86
CA PRO A 518 -20.90 -8.83 11.34
C PRO A 518 -20.60 -9.24 12.78
N CYS A 519 -21.59 -9.17 13.68
CA CYS A 519 -21.39 -9.67 15.04
C CYS A 519 -21.14 -11.19 15.04
N GLY A 520 -20.42 -11.69 16.04
CA GLY A 520 -20.05 -13.10 16.12
C GLY A 520 -18.75 -13.46 15.36
N VAL A 521 -18.17 -12.55 14.58
CA VAL A 521 -16.82 -12.72 14.04
C VAL A 521 -15.82 -11.80 14.76
N ALA A 522 -14.54 -12.12 14.64
CA ALA A 522 -13.49 -11.25 15.14
C ALA A 522 -13.54 -9.87 14.44
N ARG A 523 -13.31 -8.81 15.22
CA ARG A 523 -13.24 -7.45 14.66
C ARG A 523 -12.13 -7.34 13.60
N PRO A 524 -12.45 -6.98 12.34
CA PRO A 524 -11.44 -6.81 11.31
C PRO A 524 -10.62 -5.54 11.52
N LEU A 525 -9.44 -5.48 10.88
CA LEU A 525 -8.57 -4.28 10.86
C LEU A 525 -9.03 -3.25 9.82
N THR A 526 -10.32 -3.11 9.63
CA THR A 526 -10.94 -2.20 8.65
C THR A 526 -11.50 -0.97 9.34
N SER A 527 -11.68 0.12 8.61
CA SER A 527 -12.32 1.32 9.14
C SER A 527 -13.26 1.94 8.12
N VAL A 528 -14.40 2.47 8.56
CA VAL A 528 -15.42 3.08 7.71
C VAL A 528 -15.46 4.59 7.88
N VAL A 529 -15.38 5.08 9.10
CA VAL A 529 -15.36 6.51 9.41
C VAL A 529 -14.04 6.85 10.08
N GLN A 530 -13.37 7.90 9.61
CA GLN A 530 -12.18 8.47 10.25
C GLN A 530 -12.63 9.62 11.17
N ALA A 531 -12.84 9.30 12.44
CA ALA A 531 -13.29 10.27 13.45
C ALA A 531 -12.23 11.35 13.68
N ARG A 532 -12.66 12.59 13.92
CA ARG A 532 -11.79 13.75 14.20
C ARG A 532 -12.27 14.48 15.40
N LEU A 533 -11.31 15.02 16.18
CA LEU A 533 -11.60 15.80 17.38
C LEU A 533 -12.65 16.88 17.11
N GLY A 534 -13.79 16.82 17.82
CA GLY A 534 -14.86 17.82 17.79
C GLY A 534 -15.57 17.99 16.45
N GLN A 535 -15.36 17.08 15.47
CA GLN A 535 -15.98 17.20 14.15
C GLN A 535 -17.09 16.17 13.95
N VAL A 536 -17.95 16.46 12.97
CA VAL A 536 -18.97 15.54 12.48
C VAL A 536 -18.46 14.91 11.18
N VAL A 537 -18.20 13.61 11.19
CA VAL A 537 -17.67 12.89 10.03
C VAL A 537 -18.59 11.71 9.69
N SER A 538 -19.04 11.66 8.45
CA SER A 538 -19.87 10.55 7.94
C SER A 538 -19.10 9.62 7.01
N GLY A 539 -19.58 8.38 6.92
CA GLY A 539 -19.12 7.37 5.96
C GLY A 539 -20.18 6.31 5.76
N SER A 540 -20.40 5.91 4.52
CA SER A 540 -21.35 4.84 4.18
C SER A 540 -20.66 3.47 4.15
N ALA A 541 -21.45 2.42 4.39
CA ALA A 541 -21.00 1.04 4.27
C ALA A 541 -22.12 0.11 3.86
N ILE A 542 -21.80 -0.91 3.06
CA ILE A 542 -22.60 -2.13 3.00
C ILE A 542 -21.99 -3.08 4.02
N VAL A 543 -22.74 -3.31 5.11
CA VAL A 543 -22.28 -4.06 6.28
C VAL A 543 -22.86 -5.46 6.27
N PRO A 544 -22.03 -6.51 6.18
CA PRO A 544 -22.49 -7.88 6.36
C PRO A 544 -23.13 -8.08 7.75
N LEU A 545 -24.15 -8.91 7.85
CA LEU A 545 -24.80 -9.28 9.12
C LEU A 545 -24.23 -10.58 9.67
N GLY A 546 -24.16 -10.66 10.98
CA GLY A 546 -23.88 -11.90 11.70
C GLY A 546 -25.01 -12.92 11.53
N ALA A 547 -24.75 -14.16 11.90
CA ALA A 547 -25.73 -15.25 11.82
C ALA A 547 -27.01 -14.95 12.61
N ASP A 548 -26.93 -14.10 13.62
CA ASP A 548 -28.07 -13.62 14.43
C ASP A 548 -28.78 -12.40 13.83
N GLY A 549 -28.38 -11.93 12.63
CA GLY A 549 -28.95 -10.77 11.97
C GLY A 549 -28.49 -9.42 12.55
N THR A 550 -27.39 -9.38 13.30
CA THR A 550 -26.82 -8.14 13.86
C THR A 550 -25.50 -7.74 13.21
N PHE A 551 -25.16 -6.47 13.32
CA PHE A 551 -23.80 -5.99 13.08
C PHE A 551 -23.26 -5.25 14.30
N CYS A 552 -21.95 -5.27 14.43
CA CYS A 552 -21.20 -4.66 15.51
C CYS A 552 -20.55 -3.36 15.02
N LEU A 553 -20.67 -2.26 15.80
CA LEU A 553 -20.04 -0.97 15.58
C LEU A 553 -19.04 -0.70 16.69
N PHE A 554 -17.78 -0.72 16.36
CA PHE A 554 -16.67 -0.42 17.27
C PHE A 554 -16.21 1.02 17.09
N SER A 555 -15.91 1.68 18.22
CA SER A 555 -15.19 2.97 18.22
C SER A 555 -13.84 2.87 18.88
N SER A 556 -12.82 3.43 18.24
CA SER A 556 -11.47 3.51 18.83
C SER A 556 -11.30 4.68 19.79
N VAL A 557 -12.22 5.64 19.79
CA VAL A 557 -12.22 6.84 20.63
C VAL A 557 -13.63 7.10 21.17
N SER A 558 -13.77 7.85 22.25
CA SER A 558 -15.09 8.24 22.73
C SER A 558 -15.74 9.22 21.76
N THR A 559 -16.95 8.91 21.31
CA THR A 559 -17.71 9.69 20.30
C THR A 559 -19.19 9.39 20.38
N HIS A 560 -20.03 10.34 20.05
CA HIS A 560 -21.40 10.01 19.71
C HIS A 560 -21.46 9.36 18.34
N VAL A 561 -22.36 8.40 18.18
CA VAL A 561 -22.55 7.70 16.90
C VAL A 561 -24.02 7.79 16.46
N VAL A 562 -24.16 7.98 15.13
CA VAL A 562 -25.45 7.95 14.45
C VAL A 562 -25.36 6.89 13.36
N VAL A 563 -26.44 6.09 13.21
CA VAL A 563 -26.55 5.07 12.15
C VAL A 563 -27.88 5.26 11.46
N ASP A 564 -27.85 5.52 10.16
CA ASP A 564 -29.04 5.65 9.31
C ASP A 564 -29.09 4.49 8.29
N LEU A 565 -30.23 3.83 8.14
CA LEU A 565 -30.47 2.68 7.24
C LEU A 565 -31.07 3.17 5.92
N PHE A 566 -30.56 2.63 4.81
CA PHE A 566 -31.04 2.93 3.44
C PHE A 566 -31.65 1.69 2.75
N GLY A 567 -31.31 0.48 3.20
CA GLY A 567 -31.85 -0.75 2.64
C GLY A 567 -31.14 -2.00 3.15
N ALA A 568 -31.61 -3.13 2.71
CA ALA A 568 -31.07 -4.44 3.07
C ALA A 568 -30.82 -5.31 1.83
N PHE A 569 -29.89 -6.22 1.96
CA PHE A 569 -29.59 -7.26 0.98
C PHE A 569 -30.12 -8.60 1.50
N ALA A 570 -30.98 -9.24 0.73
CA ALA A 570 -31.56 -10.54 1.09
C ALA A 570 -31.65 -11.46 -0.13
N PRO A 571 -31.55 -12.79 0.06
CA PRO A 571 -31.74 -13.76 -1.01
C PRO A 571 -33.16 -13.68 -1.57
N GLY A 572 -33.29 -13.54 -2.88
CA GLY A 572 -34.55 -13.54 -3.61
C GLY A 572 -35.47 -12.33 -3.38
N VAL A 573 -35.14 -11.40 -2.50
CA VAL A 573 -35.96 -10.23 -2.14
C VAL A 573 -35.27 -8.95 -2.59
N GLY A 574 -35.97 -8.10 -3.35
CA GLY A 574 -35.44 -6.85 -3.89
C GLY A 574 -34.94 -6.97 -5.33
N SER A 575 -34.08 -6.03 -5.73
CA SER A 575 -33.57 -5.89 -7.10
C SER A 575 -32.10 -6.24 -7.21
N ARG A 576 -31.70 -6.78 -8.37
CA ARG A 576 -30.31 -6.97 -8.75
C ARG A 576 -29.63 -5.62 -8.98
N PHE A 577 -28.32 -5.63 -9.01
CA PHE A 577 -27.49 -4.46 -9.26
C PHE A 577 -26.83 -4.53 -10.65
N GLU A 578 -26.83 -3.42 -11.36
CA GLU A 578 -26.01 -3.25 -12.57
C GLU A 578 -24.94 -2.20 -12.29
N PRO A 579 -23.68 -2.63 -12.11
CA PRO A 579 -22.57 -1.70 -11.94
C PRO A 579 -22.23 -1.06 -13.28
N ILE A 580 -22.00 0.25 -13.27
CA ILE A 580 -21.57 1.00 -14.47
C ILE A 580 -20.27 1.76 -14.18
N ALA A 581 -19.53 2.11 -15.22
CA ALA A 581 -18.52 3.16 -15.12
C ALA A 581 -19.23 4.45 -14.68
N SER A 582 -18.77 5.03 -13.57
CA SER A 582 -19.46 6.19 -12.96
C SER A 582 -19.69 7.33 -13.95
N THR A 583 -20.88 7.89 -13.93
CA THR A 583 -21.31 8.98 -14.83
C THR A 583 -21.82 10.17 -14.04
N ARG A 584 -21.40 11.40 -14.40
CA ARG A 584 -21.88 12.64 -13.78
C ARG A 584 -23.33 12.91 -14.15
N ARG A 585 -24.20 13.00 -13.14
CA ARG A 585 -25.63 13.30 -13.30
C ARG A 585 -25.95 14.75 -12.99
N TYR A 586 -25.21 15.37 -12.07
CA TYR A 586 -25.38 16.76 -11.70
C TYR A 586 -24.08 17.39 -11.25
N ASP A 587 -23.86 18.65 -11.59
CA ASP A 587 -22.72 19.45 -11.10
C ASP A 587 -23.11 20.92 -11.11
N SER A 588 -23.13 21.58 -9.96
CA SER A 588 -23.46 22.99 -9.84
C SER A 588 -22.31 23.95 -10.16
N ARG A 589 -21.08 23.45 -10.27
CA ARG A 589 -19.89 24.30 -10.44
C ARG A 589 -19.78 24.98 -11.81
N PRO A 590 -20.09 24.31 -12.94
CA PRO A 590 -20.01 24.96 -14.26
C PRO A 590 -20.87 26.20 -14.38
N GLY A 591 -21.98 26.28 -13.64
CA GLY A 591 -22.82 27.48 -13.57
C GLY A 591 -22.30 28.57 -12.63
N GLY A 592 -21.21 28.30 -11.87
CA GLY A 592 -20.55 29.26 -10.97
C GLY A 592 -21.36 29.65 -9.73
N THR A 593 -22.61 29.18 -9.59
CA THR A 593 -23.50 29.56 -8.50
C THR A 593 -23.46 28.52 -7.37
N VAL A 594 -23.04 28.97 -6.19
CA VAL A 594 -23.14 28.18 -4.95
C VAL A 594 -24.64 28.02 -4.62
N LEU A 595 -25.08 26.80 -4.40
CA LEU A 595 -26.46 26.50 -4.01
C LEU A 595 -26.74 27.06 -2.61
N ALA A 596 -27.90 27.69 -2.41
CA ALA A 596 -28.26 28.28 -1.12
C ALA A 596 -28.59 27.25 -0.06
N ALA A 597 -28.51 27.62 1.21
CA ALA A 597 -29.03 26.80 2.32
C ALA A 597 -30.53 26.52 2.13
N GLY A 598 -30.99 25.32 2.42
CA GLY A 598 -32.39 24.90 2.22
C GLY A 598 -32.73 24.49 0.80
N SER A 599 -31.79 24.60 -0.16
CA SER A 599 -32.06 24.14 -1.53
C SER A 599 -32.29 22.64 -1.60
N VAL A 600 -33.27 22.25 -2.46
CA VAL A 600 -33.48 20.85 -2.85
C VAL A 600 -33.18 20.73 -4.34
N VAL A 601 -32.18 19.93 -4.66
CA VAL A 601 -31.83 19.60 -6.05
C VAL A 601 -32.49 18.27 -6.42
N ARG A 602 -33.23 18.26 -7.54
CA ARG A 602 -33.83 17.02 -8.09
C ARG A 602 -32.92 16.51 -9.19
N VAL A 603 -32.45 15.27 -9.07
CA VAL A 603 -31.56 14.63 -10.03
C VAL A 603 -32.25 13.45 -10.68
N GLY A 604 -32.41 13.52 -11.99
CA GLY A 604 -32.94 12.41 -12.78
C GLY A 604 -31.93 11.24 -12.84
N THR A 605 -32.39 10.06 -12.48
CA THR A 605 -31.57 8.85 -12.50
C THR A 605 -31.67 8.12 -13.82
N ARG A 606 -32.80 8.25 -14.51
CA ARG A 606 -33.18 7.54 -15.74
C ARG A 606 -32.74 8.28 -16.99
N GLY A 607 -32.75 7.59 -18.14
CA GLY A 607 -32.50 8.18 -19.47
C GLY A 607 -31.04 8.08 -19.91
N SER A 608 -30.65 8.81 -20.95
CA SER A 608 -29.33 8.75 -21.59
C SER A 608 -28.19 8.88 -20.59
N GLY A 609 -27.29 7.86 -20.55
CA GLY A 609 -26.19 7.77 -19.60
C GLY A 609 -26.60 7.52 -18.15
N GLY A 610 -27.88 7.18 -17.90
CA GLY A 610 -28.43 6.84 -16.59
C GLY A 610 -29.00 5.42 -16.50
N ALA A 611 -29.77 5.19 -15.46
CA ALA A 611 -30.46 3.94 -15.24
C ALA A 611 -31.66 3.77 -16.21
N PRO A 612 -32.10 2.53 -16.53
CA PRO A 612 -33.31 2.28 -17.31
C PRO A 612 -34.59 2.64 -16.53
N SER A 613 -35.72 2.64 -17.25
CA SER A 613 -37.01 3.05 -16.67
C SER A 613 -37.51 2.13 -15.54
N ASP A 614 -37.07 0.88 -15.51
CA ASP A 614 -37.42 -0.11 -14.49
C ASP A 614 -36.52 -0.07 -13.23
N SER A 615 -35.62 0.89 -13.15
CA SER A 615 -34.75 1.02 -11.95
C SER A 615 -35.58 1.37 -10.72
N THR A 616 -35.33 0.64 -9.63
CA THR A 616 -36.01 0.76 -8.32
C THR A 616 -35.16 1.48 -7.28
N ALA A 617 -33.85 1.47 -7.46
CA ALA A 617 -32.88 2.17 -6.61
C ALA A 617 -31.61 2.51 -7.41
N ALA A 618 -30.80 3.40 -6.88
CA ALA A 618 -29.54 3.81 -7.48
C ALA A 618 -28.42 3.93 -6.43
N SER A 619 -27.20 3.68 -6.87
CA SER A 619 -25.96 3.88 -6.09
C SER A 619 -25.27 5.15 -6.60
N PHE A 620 -25.12 6.13 -5.72
CA PHE A 620 -24.50 7.42 -6.04
C PHE A 620 -23.22 7.66 -5.26
N THR A 621 -22.30 8.39 -5.91
CA THR A 621 -21.24 9.12 -5.24
C THR A 621 -21.66 10.58 -5.14
N VAL A 622 -21.80 11.10 -3.92
CA VAL A 622 -22.31 12.43 -3.62
C VAL A 622 -21.19 13.31 -3.11
N HIS A 623 -21.03 14.47 -3.70
CA HIS A 623 -19.97 15.43 -3.37
C HIS A 623 -20.58 16.71 -2.82
N ALA A 624 -20.34 17.00 -1.54
CA ALA A 624 -20.54 18.30 -0.94
C ALA A 624 -19.24 19.09 -1.08
N LEU A 625 -19.25 20.19 -1.81
CA LEU A 625 -18.04 20.88 -2.25
C LEU A 625 -18.02 22.33 -1.78
N GLU A 626 -16.87 22.80 -1.29
CA GLU A 626 -16.63 24.19 -0.93
C GLU A 626 -17.71 24.76 0.00
N ALA A 627 -18.09 24.00 1.03
CA ALA A 627 -19.14 24.36 1.95
C ALA A 627 -18.77 25.68 2.70
N ARG A 628 -19.73 26.63 2.74
CA ARG A 628 -19.50 27.92 3.39
C ARG A 628 -19.53 27.86 4.91
N SER A 629 -20.15 26.83 5.47
CA SER A 629 -20.21 26.53 6.92
C SER A 629 -20.45 25.05 7.13
N ASP A 630 -20.33 24.58 8.36
CA ASP A 630 -20.62 23.21 8.74
C ASP A 630 -22.06 22.87 8.37
N GLY A 631 -22.25 21.74 7.71
CA GLY A 631 -23.54 21.36 7.18
C GLY A 631 -23.62 19.91 6.73
N PHE A 632 -24.72 19.57 6.07
CA PHE A 632 -24.95 18.22 5.55
C PHE A 632 -25.79 18.24 4.29
N VAL A 633 -25.74 17.13 3.56
CA VAL A 633 -26.64 16.79 2.46
C VAL A 633 -27.50 15.61 2.91
N THR A 634 -28.82 15.69 2.67
CA THR A 634 -29.76 14.56 2.81
C THR A 634 -30.16 14.07 1.43
N VAL A 635 -30.18 12.75 1.24
CA VAL A 635 -30.53 12.10 -0.03
C VAL A 635 -31.73 11.19 0.19
N TRP A 636 -32.78 11.34 -0.65
CA TRP A 636 -33.99 10.54 -0.55
C TRP A 636 -34.78 10.53 -1.87
N PRO A 637 -35.74 9.58 -2.07
CA PRO A 637 -36.64 9.60 -3.24
C PRO A 637 -37.52 10.85 -3.22
N CYS A 638 -37.58 11.60 -4.33
CA CYS A 638 -38.33 12.87 -4.38
C CYS A 638 -39.83 12.75 -4.11
N ASP A 639 -40.37 11.56 -4.27
CA ASP A 639 -41.80 11.28 -4.12
C ASP A 639 -42.21 10.98 -2.66
N THR A 640 -41.28 11.08 -1.72
CA THR A 640 -41.50 10.88 -0.29
C THR A 640 -41.13 12.11 0.52
N PRO A 641 -41.65 12.28 1.75
CA PRO A 641 -41.19 13.33 2.63
C PRO A 641 -39.69 13.21 2.93
N MET A 642 -39.02 14.36 3.08
CA MET A 642 -37.60 14.40 3.45
C MET A 642 -37.39 13.74 4.82
N PRO A 643 -36.54 12.71 4.92
CA PRO A 643 -36.25 12.03 6.19
C PRO A 643 -35.33 12.84 7.10
N VAL A 644 -35.32 12.52 8.40
CA VAL A 644 -34.43 13.13 9.39
C VAL A 644 -33.13 12.33 9.46
N VAL A 645 -32.35 12.34 8.35
CA VAL A 645 -31.04 11.66 8.23
C VAL A 645 -30.05 12.60 7.56
N SER A 646 -28.73 12.27 7.66
CA SER A 646 -27.70 12.92 6.86
C SER A 646 -26.96 11.87 6.04
N SER A 647 -26.70 12.17 4.77
CA SER A 647 -25.97 11.27 3.87
C SER A 647 -24.52 11.69 3.70
N VAL A 648 -24.23 12.99 3.74
CA VAL A 648 -22.87 13.57 3.69
C VAL A 648 -22.80 14.69 4.71
N ASN A 649 -21.80 14.64 5.61
CA ASN A 649 -21.53 15.74 6.55
C ASN A 649 -20.25 16.46 6.11
N VAL A 650 -20.26 17.77 6.12
CA VAL A 650 -19.17 18.62 5.64
C VAL A 650 -18.88 19.76 6.60
N THR A 651 -17.60 20.04 6.83
CA THR A 651 -17.15 21.21 7.60
C THR A 651 -16.90 22.42 6.71
N ALA A 652 -16.91 23.59 7.29
CA ALA A 652 -16.65 24.86 6.59
C ALA A 652 -15.34 24.78 5.78
N GLY A 653 -15.37 25.25 4.53
CA GLY A 653 -14.24 25.23 3.60
C GLY A 653 -13.89 23.86 3.02
N ALA A 654 -14.50 22.76 3.50
CA ALA A 654 -14.16 21.42 3.07
C ALA A 654 -14.93 21.01 1.81
N SER A 655 -14.39 19.98 1.16
CA SER A 655 -15.04 19.21 0.09
C SER A 655 -15.00 17.73 0.50
N VAL A 656 -16.18 17.13 0.66
CA VAL A 656 -16.34 15.76 1.16
C VAL A 656 -17.12 14.93 0.15
N THR A 657 -16.79 13.65 0.09
CA THR A 657 -17.47 12.68 -0.78
C THR A 657 -17.98 11.51 0.09
N ASN A 658 -19.18 11.04 -0.20
CA ASN A 658 -19.72 9.83 0.38
C ASN A 658 -20.56 9.06 -0.66
N SER A 659 -20.77 7.77 -0.47
CA SER A 659 -21.63 6.95 -1.32
C SER A 659 -23.01 6.76 -0.67
N VAL A 660 -24.05 6.63 -1.49
CA VAL A 660 -25.41 6.43 -1.01
C VAL A 660 -26.16 5.48 -1.94
N ASP A 661 -26.70 4.38 -1.39
CA ASP A 661 -27.68 3.55 -2.07
C ASP A 661 -29.07 4.01 -1.65
N VAL A 662 -29.90 4.41 -2.61
CA VAL A 662 -31.21 5.04 -2.31
C VAL A 662 -32.28 4.59 -3.30
N ALA A 663 -33.51 4.44 -2.82
CA ALA A 663 -34.66 4.15 -3.66
C ALA A 663 -34.85 5.25 -4.73
N VAL A 664 -35.32 4.85 -5.90
CA VAL A 664 -35.73 5.73 -6.97
C VAL A 664 -37.25 5.64 -7.06
N GLY A 665 -37.89 6.77 -6.81
CA GLY A 665 -39.34 6.84 -6.87
C GLY A 665 -39.92 6.71 -8.31
N PRO A 666 -41.27 6.69 -8.44
CA PRO A 666 -41.95 6.59 -9.74
C PRO A 666 -41.51 7.63 -10.77
N THR A 667 -41.23 8.87 -10.35
CA THR A 667 -40.75 9.95 -11.23
C THR A 667 -39.34 9.70 -11.79
N GLY A 668 -38.57 8.76 -11.20
CA GLY A 668 -37.19 8.51 -11.60
C GLY A 668 -36.20 9.54 -11.05
N GLU A 669 -36.61 10.31 -10.05
CA GLU A 669 -35.78 11.36 -9.47
C GLU A 669 -35.39 11.06 -8.02
N VAL A 670 -34.19 11.49 -7.66
CA VAL A 670 -33.67 11.49 -6.29
C VAL A 670 -33.39 12.94 -5.88
N CYS A 671 -33.80 13.27 -4.68
CA CYS A 671 -33.70 14.60 -4.10
C CYS A 671 -32.50 14.73 -3.19
N PHE A 672 -31.83 15.89 -3.26
CA PHE A 672 -30.65 16.26 -2.50
C PHE A 672 -30.90 17.59 -1.79
N PHE A 673 -31.09 17.56 -0.50
CA PHE A 673 -31.27 18.76 0.33
C PHE A 673 -29.90 19.23 0.85
N LEU A 674 -29.65 20.51 0.78
CA LEU A 674 -28.43 21.15 1.27
C LEU A 674 -28.77 22.00 2.50
N SER A 675 -28.24 21.64 3.66
CA SER A 675 -28.52 22.37 4.91
C SER A 675 -27.80 23.73 4.98
N ARG A 676 -26.76 23.93 4.17
CA ARG A 676 -25.91 25.13 4.14
C ARG A 676 -25.48 25.43 2.70
N PRO A 677 -25.00 26.66 2.41
CA PRO A 677 -24.53 27.00 1.07
C PRO A 677 -23.29 26.17 0.70
N MET A 678 -23.36 25.45 -0.43
CA MET A 678 -22.26 24.65 -0.96
C MET A 678 -22.51 24.32 -2.45
N HIS A 679 -21.49 23.87 -3.14
CA HIS A 679 -21.68 23.20 -4.42
C HIS A 679 -22.02 21.73 -4.21
N LEU A 680 -22.81 21.18 -5.14
CA LEU A 680 -23.18 19.77 -5.20
C LEU A 680 -22.74 19.17 -6.53
N ALA A 681 -22.11 18.01 -6.48
CA ALA A 681 -21.97 17.14 -7.64
C ALA A 681 -22.44 15.73 -7.31
N VAL A 682 -23.05 15.05 -8.28
CA VAL A 682 -23.65 13.72 -8.10
C VAL A 682 -23.24 12.83 -9.26
N ASP A 683 -22.61 11.70 -8.93
CA ASP A 683 -22.20 10.69 -9.89
C ASP A 683 -22.97 9.39 -9.66
N LEU A 684 -23.50 8.78 -10.72
CA LEU A 684 -24.17 7.49 -10.69
C LEU A 684 -23.10 6.38 -10.86
N ALA A 685 -23.00 5.48 -9.90
CA ALA A 685 -22.08 4.35 -9.90
C ALA A 685 -22.73 3.03 -10.34
N GLY A 686 -24.05 2.97 -10.30
CA GLY A 686 -24.86 1.82 -10.70
C GLY A 686 -26.31 1.97 -10.32
N TRP A 687 -27.11 1.01 -10.70
CA TRP A 687 -28.53 1.03 -10.42
C TRP A 687 -29.06 -0.37 -10.07
N TYR A 688 -30.17 -0.40 -9.33
CA TYR A 688 -30.86 -1.62 -8.95
C TYR A 688 -32.19 -1.70 -9.71
N GLY A 689 -32.51 -2.88 -10.27
CA GLY A 689 -33.75 -3.06 -11.00
C GLY A 689 -33.94 -4.49 -11.51
N PRO A 690 -35.13 -4.80 -12.06
CA PRO A 690 -35.41 -6.11 -12.65
C PRO A 690 -34.50 -6.49 -13.81
N SER A 691 -34.09 -5.52 -14.63
CA SER A 691 -33.20 -5.72 -15.78
C SER A 691 -31.71 -5.77 -15.43
N ALA A 692 -31.35 -5.54 -14.16
CA ALA A 692 -29.97 -5.65 -13.68
C ALA A 692 -29.50 -7.10 -13.59
N SER A 693 -28.18 -7.34 -13.77
CA SER A 693 -27.64 -8.67 -13.99
C SER A 693 -26.98 -9.31 -12.75
N THR A 694 -26.49 -8.54 -11.78
CA THR A 694 -25.66 -9.03 -10.69
C THR A 694 -26.37 -9.08 -9.33
N GLU A 695 -25.91 -9.97 -8.45
CA GLU A 695 -26.38 -10.08 -7.08
C GLU A 695 -25.22 -9.86 -6.10
N PHE A 696 -25.52 -9.26 -4.95
CA PHE A 696 -24.53 -9.00 -3.90
C PHE A 696 -24.16 -10.27 -3.15
N ARG A 697 -22.88 -10.41 -2.81
CA ARG A 697 -22.36 -11.44 -1.92
C ARG A 697 -21.49 -10.80 -0.85
N ALA A 698 -21.90 -10.97 0.39
CA ALA A 698 -21.15 -10.47 1.53
C ALA A 698 -19.89 -11.32 1.77
N VAL A 699 -18.81 -10.67 2.21
CA VAL A 699 -17.60 -11.33 2.70
C VAL A 699 -17.28 -10.82 4.10
N THR A 700 -16.59 -11.61 4.91
CA THR A 700 -15.95 -11.07 6.12
C THR A 700 -15.00 -9.95 5.68
N PRO A 701 -15.12 -8.72 6.21
CA PRO A 701 -14.30 -7.61 5.76
C PRO A 701 -12.81 -7.91 5.85
N PHE A 702 -12.08 -7.68 4.78
CA PHE A 702 -10.63 -7.92 4.73
C PHE A 702 -9.89 -6.81 4.00
N ARG A 703 -8.59 -6.68 4.28
CA ARG A 703 -7.71 -5.70 3.65
C ARG A 703 -7.18 -6.21 2.32
N LEU A 704 -7.55 -5.53 1.23
CA LEU A 704 -7.05 -5.80 -0.12
C LEU A 704 -5.67 -5.15 -0.32
N ALA A 705 -5.50 -3.91 0.13
CA ALA A 705 -4.26 -3.18 -0.03
C ALA A 705 -3.99 -2.21 1.13
N ASP A 706 -2.71 -2.06 1.47
CA ASP A 706 -2.22 -1.03 2.38
C ASP A 706 -0.81 -0.61 1.93
N THR A 707 -0.71 0.55 1.32
CA THR A 707 0.56 1.06 0.75
C THR A 707 1.62 1.35 1.81
N ARG A 708 1.26 1.45 3.08
CA ARG A 708 2.20 1.66 4.20
C ARG A 708 2.94 0.38 4.54
N SER A 709 2.26 -0.75 4.45
CA SER A 709 2.81 -2.08 4.73
C SER A 709 3.31 -2.81 3.48
N GLY A 710 3.01 -2.28 2.27
CA GLY A 710 3.33 -2.93 1.00
C GLY A 710 2.37 -4.07 0.62
N SER A 711 1.22 -4.19 1.29
CA SER A 711 0.15 -5.10 0.89
C SER A 711 -0.56 -4.56 -0.35
N GLY A 712 -0.69 -5.35 -1.39
CA GLY A 712 -1.27 -4.95 -2.68
C GLY A 712 -0.38 -3.97 -3.45
N TRP A 713 -0.09 -2.81 -2.87
CA TRP A 713 0.80 -1.78 -3.45
C TRP A 713 1.94 -1.42 -2.49
N VAL A 714 3.12 -1.14 -3.03
CA VAL A 714 4.28 -0.69 -2.25
C VAL A 714 4.43 0.82 -2.31
N GLY A 715 4.53 1.48 -1.15
CA GLY A 715 4.79 2.91 -1.02
C GLY A 715 3.61 3.81 -1.41
N SER A 716 3.65 5.07 -1.00
CA SER A 716 2.61 6.06 -1.27
C SER A 716 2.38 6.26 -2.77
N PHE A 717 1.17 6.63 -3.13
CA PHE A 717 0.88 7.13 -4.47
C PHE A 717 1.59 8.48 -4.66
N ALA A 718 2.26 8.65 -5.80
CA ALA A 718 2.76 9.94 -6.20
C ALA A 718 1.62 10.78 -6.81
N ARG A 719 1.82 12.08 -6.89
CA ARG A 719 0.86 13.00 -7.53
C ARG A 719 0.57 12.57 -8.97
N ASN A 720 -0.71 12.49 -9.33
CA ASN A 720 -1.22 12.06 -10.63
C ASN A 720 -0.75 10.67 -11.06
N ALA A 721 -0.32 9.82 -10.09
CA ALA A 721 0.06 8.46 -10.39
C ALA A 721 -1.17 7.55 -10.44
N GLY A 722 -1.25 6.75 -11.50
CA GLY A 722 -2.18 5.63 -11.60
C GLY A 722 -1.46 4.32 -11.29
N ARG A 723 -2.13 3.44 -10.52
CA ARG A 723 -1.64 2.07 -10.24
C ARG A 723 -2.75 1.07 -10.46
N ARG A 724 -2.40 -0.06 -11.05
CA ARG A 724 -3.28 -1.22 -11.19
C ARG A 724 -3.18 -2.11 -9.96
N ILE A 725 -4.26 -2.76 -9.61
CA ILE A 725 -4.32 -3.80 -8.59
C ILE A 725 -5.24 -4.92 -9.04
N ASP A 726 -4.77 -6.15 -8.86
CA ASP A 726 -5.57 -7.34 -9.04
C ASP A 726 -6.60 -7.42 -7.89
N VAL A 727 -7.85 -7.67 -8.22
CA VAL A 727 -8.96 -7.69 -7.27
C VAL A 727 -9.65 -9.04 -7.28
N ALA A 728 -10.05 -9.53 -8.45
CA ALA A 728 -10.62 -10.86 -8.57
C ALA A 728 -9.59 -11.94 -8.17
N GLY A 729 -10.02 -12.94 -7.41
CA GLY A 729 -9.14 -13.99 -6.90
C GLY A 729 -8.32 -13.63 -5.66
N VAL A 730 -8.45 -12.40 -5.12
CA VAL A 730 -7.70 -11.96 -3.94
C VAL A 730 -8.57 -12.08 -2.68
N GLY A 731 -8.00 -12.66 -1.63
CA GLY A 731 -8.68 -12.84 -0.35
C GLY A 731 -9.92 -13.73 -0.46
N ALA A 732 -11.08 -13.21 -0.08
CA ALA A 732 -12.35 -13.91 -0.16
C ALA A 732 -13.10 -13.70 -1.50
N LEU A 733 -12.48 -13.04 -2.49
CA LEU A 733 -13.11 -12.83 -3.80
C LEU A 733 -12.80 -14.00 -4.75
N PRO A 734 -13.80 -14.52 -5.50
CA PRO A 734 -13.54 -15.56 -6.49
C PRO A 734 -12.71 -15.03 -7.66
N ALA A 735 -11.98 -15.91 -8.33
CA ALA A 735 -11.14 -15.57 -9.47
C ALA A 735 -11.94 -15.21 -10.74
N SER A 736 -13.24 -15.51 -10.78
CA SER A 736 -14.11 -15.21 -11.92
C SER A 736 -15.53 -14.89 -11.47
N GLY A 737 -16.29 -14.21 -12.32
CA GLY A 737 -17.69 -13.85 -12.04
C GLY A 737 -17.86 -12.58 -11.20
N VAL A 738 -16.78 -11.94 -10.76
CA VAL A 738 -16.81 -10.65 -10.06
C VAL A 738 -16.97 -9.52 -11.07
N ARG A 739 -18.10 -8.82 -11.03
CA ARG A 739 -18.39 -7.68 -11.91
C ARG A 739 -18.04 -6.34 -11.24
N ALA A 740 -18.32 -6.23 -9.96
CA ALA A 740 -17.98 -5.05 -9.16
C ALA A 740 -17.68 -5.45 -7.72
N VAL A 741 -16.93 -4.61 -7.02
CA VAL A 741 -16.56 -4.82 -5.62
C VAL A 741 -16.93 -3.61 -4.78
N VAL A 742 -17.44 -3.89 -3.58
CA VAL A 742 -17.70 -2.89 -2.54
C VAL A 742 -16.49 -2.81 -1.62
N ALA A 743 -15.84 -1.67 -1.60
CA ALA A 743 -14.67 -1.45 -0.77
C ALA A 743 -14.65 -0.08 -0.10
N GLN A 744 -14.03 -0.01 1.06
CA GLN A 744 -13.67 1.24 1.73
C GLN A 744 -12.27 1.65 1.28
N PHE A 745 -12.17 2.82 0.66
CA PHE A 745 -10.89 3.46 0.35
C PHE A 745 -10.59 4.49 1.42
N THR A 746 -9.44 4.37 2.06
CA THR A 746 -8.96 5.34 3.05
C THR A 746 -7.67 6.00 2.53
N ALA A 747 -7.72 7.31 2.34
CA ALA A 747 -6.52 8.11 2.12
C ALA A 747 -5.89 8.42 3.48
N VAL A 748 -4.57 8.22 3.58
CA VAL A 748 -3.81 8.31 4.83
C VAL A 748 -2.56 9.16 4.60
N ASP A 749 -2.26 10.03 5.57
CA ASP A 749 -1.04 10.86 5.60
C ASP A 749 -0.84 11.67 4.31
N ALA A 750 -1.92 12.21 3.75
CA ALA A 750 -1.85 13.07 2.58
C ALA A 750 -1.22 14.43 2.95
N PRO A 751 -0.05 14.80 2.41
CA PRO A 751 0.61 16.06 2.74
C PRO A 751 -0.15 17.29 2.22
N THR A 752 -0.99 17.08 1.23
CA THR A 752 -1.91 18.09 0.67
C THR A 752 -3.26 17.45 0.40
N GLY A 753 -4.34 18.23 0.51
CA GLY A 753 -5.67 17.76 0.14
C GLY A 753 -5.74 17.32 -1.32
N GLY A 754 -6.59 16.33 -1.58
CA GLY A 754 -6.71 15.75 -2.91
C GLY A 754 -7.95 14.89 -3.11
N PHE A 755 -7.93 14.13 -4.19
CA PHE A 755 -8.95 13.13 -4.49
C PHE A 755 -8.35 11.90 -5.16
N LEU A 756 -9.08 10.80 -5.11
CA LEU A 756 -8.79 9.60 -5.89
C LEU A 756 -9.96 9.23 -6.81
N THR A 757 -9.61 8.54 -7.87
CA THR A 757 -10.52 7.94 -8.84
C THR A 757 -10.22 6.45 -8.95
N VAL A 758 -11.26 5.62 -8.93
CA VAL A 758 -11.18 4.17 -9.16
C VAL A 758 -11.92 3.86 -10.45
N HIS A 759 -11.31 3.09 -11.34
CA HIS A 759 -11.93 2.76 -12.64
C HIS A 759 -11.43 1.41 -13.18
N PRO A 760 -12.14 0.80 -14.16
CA PRO A 760 -11.83 -0.56 -14.64
C PRO A 760 -10.63 -0.65 -15.59
N CYS A 761 -9.61 0.15 -15.44
CA CYS A 761 -8.37 0.13 -16.24
C CYS A 761 -8.56 0.35 -17.76
N LEU A 762 -9.72 0.80 -18.22
CA LEU A 762 -9.98 1.05 -19.62
C LEU A 762 -9.65 2.50 -20.01
N GLY A 763 -8.54 2.69 -20.70
CA GLY A 763 -8.17 4.01 -21.24
C GLY A 763 -7.82 5.04 -20.18
N ARG A 764 -8.18 6.31 -20.46
CA ARG A 764 -7.92 7.44 -19.55
C ARG A 764 -8.84 7.39 -18.33
N ALA A 765 -8.31 7.70 -17.15
CA ALA A 765 -9.11 7.85 -15.94
C ALA A 765 -10.24 8.88 -16.15
N PRO A 766 -11.46 8.56 -15.71
CA PRO A 766 -12.57 9.50 -15.81
C PRO A 766 -12.30 10.75 -14.94
N GLN A 767 -12.84 11.89 -15.35
CA GLN A 767 -12.72 13.18 -14.63
C GLN A 767 -13.69 13.23 -13.42
N LEU A 768 -13.75 12.15 -12.65
CA LEU A 768 -14.61 11.96 -11.50
C LEU A 768 -13.76 11.65 -10.27
N SER A 769 -14.27 11.93 -9.08
CA SER A 769 -13.61 11.59 -7.83
C SER A 769 -14.50 10.65 -7.02
N MET A 770 -13.92 9.58 -6.46
CA MET A 770 -14.62 8.61 -5.61
C MET A 770 -14.41 8.90 -4.12
N LEU A 771 -13.29 9.51 -3.78
CA LEU A 771 -12.97 9.98 -2.44
C LEU A 771 -12.23 11.30 -2.53
N ARG A 772 -12.64 12.28 -1.72
CA ARG A 772 -11.89 13.53 -1.48
C ARG A 772 -11.34 13.51 -0.08
N TYR A 773 -10.11 13.91 0.08
CA TYR A 773 -9.41 13.89 1.36
C TYR A 773 -8.73 15.25 1.63
N PRO A 774 -8.74 15.71 2.90
CA PRO A 774 -8.11 16.96 3.29
C PRO A 774 -6.60 16.80 3.49
N THR A 775 -5.93 17.92 3.71
CA THR A 775 -4.51 17.96 4.12
C THR A 775 -4.33 17.36 5.51
N ALA A 776 -3.30 16.54 5.68
CA ALA A 776 -2.83 15.98 6.95
C ALA A 776 -3.91 15.29 7.81
N ALA A 777 -4.95 14.74 7.20
CA ALA A 777 -5.97 13.99 7.91
C ALA A 777 -6.49 12.82 7.08
N ASN A 778 -6.75 11.71 7.76
CA ASN A 778 -7.29 10.52 7.13
C ASN A 778 -8.75 10.72 6.72
N MET A 779 -9.14 10.14 5.60
CA MET A 779 -10.53 10.16 5.11
C MET A 779 -10.84 8.85 4.42
N ALA A 780 -12.01 8.29 4.73
CA ALA A 780 -12.52 7.08 4.11
C ALA A 780 -13.81 7.35 3.33
N ALA A 781 -14.04 6.60 2.27
CA ALA A 781 -15.32 6.51 1.59
C ALA A 781 -15.54 5.11 1.02
N MET A 782 -16.80 4.67 1.02
CA MET A 782 -17.21 3.48 0.31
C MET A 782 -17.19 3.75 -1.21
N VAL A 783 -16.73 2.77 -1.95
CA VAL A 783 -16.70 2.79 -3.41
C VAL A 783 -17.31 1.49 -3.93
N ASN A 784 -18.34 1.62 -4.75
CA ASN A 784 -18.87 0.54 -5.56
C ASN A 784 -18.29 0.71 -6.97
N SER A 785 -17.33 -0.10 -7.35
CA SER A 785 -16.65 0.07 -8.64
C SER A 785 -16.61 -1.22 -9.45
N VAL A 786 -16.93 -1.06 -10.72
CA VAL A 786 -16.81 -2.11 -11.73
C VAL A 786 -15.33 -2.48 -11.94
N LEU A 787 -15.08 -3.78 -12.16
CA LEU A 787 -13.75 -4.28 -12.51
C LEU A 787 -13.51 -4.22 -14.03
N SER A 788 -12.25 -4.26 -14.42
CA SER A 788 -11.86 -4.56 -15.81
C SER A 788 -12.28 -5.99 -16.19
N ALA A 789 -12.21 -6.33 -17.46
CA ALA A 789 -12.41 -7.71 -17.93
C ALA A 789 -11.41 -8.70 -17.30
N ASP A 790 -10.22 -8.22 -16.95
CA ASP A 790 -9.15 -9.00 -16.30
C ASP A 790 -9.33 -9.12 -14.78
N GLY A 791 -10.34 -8.48 -14.21
CA GLY A 791 -10.63 -8.53 -12.76
C GLY A 791 -9.89 -7.49 -11.91
N ASP A 792 -9.48 -6.35 -12.48
CA ASP A 792 -8.63 -5.35 -11.83
C ASP A 792 -9.30 -4.01 -11.64
N TRP A 793 -8.70 -3.20 -10.77
CA TRP A 793 -8.89 -1.76 -10.69
C TRP A 793 -7.64 -0.99 -11.08
N CYS A 794 -7.84 0.15 -11.72
CA CYS A 794 -6.89 1.24 -11.79
C CYS A 794 -7.30 2.35 -10.82
N VAL A 795 -6.37 2.77 -9.97
CA VAL A 795 -6.57 3.81 -8.98
C VAL A 795 -5.62 4.96 -9.26
N VAL A 796 -6.17 6.16 -9.36
CA VAL A 796 -5.40 7.39 -9.64
C VAL A 796 -5.64 8.38 -8.51
N THR A 797 -4.57 9.02 -8.02
CA THR A 797 -4.64 10.11 -7.04
C THR A 797 -4.07 11.39 -7.63
N ASN A 798 -4.74 12.53 -7.42
CA ASN A 798 -4.24 13.82 -7.92
C ASN A 798 -3.17 14.45 -7.03
N THR A 799 -2.99 13.96 -5.82
CA THR A 799 -1.92 14.36 -4.89
C THR A 799 -1.30 13.13 -4.24
N SER A 800 -0.12 13.29 -3.64
CA SER A 800 0.54 12.19 -2.94
C SER A 800 -0.24 11.77 -1.69
N THR A 801 -0.43 10.46 -1.48
CA THR A 801 -1.09 9.90 -0.31
C THR A 801 -0.78 8.42 -0.16
N HIS A 802 -0.85 7.91 1.06
CA HIS A 802 -1.01 6.48 1.29
C HIS A 802 -2.47 6.08 1.10
N LEU A 803 -2.69 4.85 0.63
CA LEU A 803 -4.03 4.28 0.48
C LEU A 803 -4.15 2.96 1.23
N VAL A 804 -5.32 2.81 1.84
CA VAL A 804 -5.79 1.56 2.42
C VAL A 804 -7.08 1.19 1.71
N VAL A 805 -7.25 -0.08 1.34
CA VAL A 805 -8.45 -0.59 0.67
C VAL A 805 -8.95 -1.82 1.41
N ASP A 806 -10.17 -1.74 1.92
CA ASP A 806 -10.83 -2.79 2.68
C ASP A 806 -12.11 -3.25 1.96
N VAL A 807 -12.23 -4.54 1.65
CA VAL A 807 -13.37 -5.13 0.92
C VAL A 807 -14.42 -5.64 1.89
N THR A 808 -15.69 -5.39 1.60
CA THR A 808 -16.85 -5.86 2.39
C THR A 808 -17.82 -6.76 1.63
N GLY A 809 -17.73 -6.79 0.29
CA GLY A 809 -18.57 -7.62 -0.56
C GLY A 809 -18.30 -7.39 -2.04
N TRP A 810 -19.02 -8.12 -2.87
CA TRP A 810 -18.91 -8.05 -4.32
C TRP A 810 -20.21 -8.34 -5.03
N PHE A 811 -20.31 -7.91 -6.27
CA PHE A 811 -21.43 -8.16 -7.17
C PHE A 811 -21.00 -9.05 -8.33
N GLY A 812 -21.83 -10.10 -8.62
CA GLY A 812 -21.59 -11.02 -9.71
C GLY A 812 -22.71 -11.99 -9.96
#